data_7014fef0ae6b42483783c51959eff576
#
_entry.id   7014fef0ae6b42483783c51959eff576
#
_cell.length_a   1.000
_cell.length_b   1.000
_cell.length_c   1.000
_cell.angle_alpha   90.00
_cell.angle_beta   90.00
_cell.angle_gamma   90.00
#
_symmetry.space_group_name_H-M   'P 1'
#
loop_
_entity.id
_entity.type
_entity.pdbx_description
1 polymer ?
#
loop_
_entity_poly.entity_id
_entity_poly.type
_entity_poly.pdbx_seq_one_letter_code
_entity_poly.pdbx_strand_id
1 'polypeptide(L)'
;MKKLTQLKGVLLASLSLAVLPILAQGPDAGAEFELAPNVKNFKELQKLDRQIVDMSKRAQPATVCLVSMDGRGSGSGVVVSEDGLILTAAHVTSSMPNGVIVIFPDGTRKAGEILGADYDRDASMVQITDEGKYPFVSTGQSNGLQRNQWTVALGHSGGFDPTRKPPVRLGRVLANTDFVVTDTAVVGGDSGGPLFDVEGRVIGIHSNIGMTLSENRHVPVEVYLSQWEKLKGGKTSGRRFNSNPQPVQSPDRPMLGVQLGAGEGGVLVTEVVPNSPAEKAGLKGGDLIIKVNGKDVSEPDGLIRLVGEFKAGDEISFVFRRNGAEKSGKATLIKLKDLMEPKSAPEDSSEEKAPAEKEEAKVEEDRKPSLEGLLDNLLKDAAKNNGRMELTPGLVEKMGGMEKLMEELQKRGGQLAPGAMGGGGDEFFASSLQALEPVMKKNPGVTALVTVDGKLAALGTVISANGRILTKNAETDEGELTVKLGGEEYEAKVLKRFPQRDLALLKIDAKNLRSVRFQIEEPALGSILTASGAENEPLGIGLLSVPGRAMSKIGFIGIQAAEGDGGVLIARLVSGGAAEQAGLNENDIITSLDNEKVDDPISFGGLIRGRKAGEEVRVGYLREGEPGELKVTLKERKIRDSVQDDPRMKLSLGRLSEKTGGYPDVIQHDIPLPPELCGGPLFNLKGRCIGVNVSRAGRTKTYAIPADEIVELLNMKAAPKPESKVAVKRAPSKKETLEAIKAIRESMKQIESRLEQLEESLR
;
A
#
# COMPACT_ATOMS: atom_id res chain seq x y z
N MET A 1 -10.49 65.47 51.53
CA MET A 1 -10.78 64.00 51.60
C MET A 1 -11.92 63.52 50.70
N LYS A 2 -12.11 64.14 49.51
CA LYS A 2 -13.14 63.71 48.54
C LYS A 2 -12.59 63.34 47.13
N LYS A 3 -11.24 63.27 47.00
CA LYS A 3 -10.59 62.84 45.71
C LYS A 3 -9.86 61.51 45.74
N LEU A 4 -9.89 60.82 46.91
CA LEU A 4 -9.24 59.49 47.05
C LEU A 4 -10.18 58.32 46.89
N THR A 5 -11.51 58.56 46.84
CA THR A 5 -12.52 57.50 46.75
C THR A 5 -12.96 57.19 45.33
N GLN A 6 -12.64 58.03 44.36
CA GLN A 6 -12.94 57.78 42.93
C GLN A 6 -11.85 57.01 42.19
N LEU A 7 -10.61 56.93 42.74
CA LEU A 7 -9.54 56.17 42.10
C LEU A 7 -9.55 54.67 42.45
N LYS A 8 -10.25 54.26 43.50
CA LYS A 8 -10.41 52.83 43.90
C LYS A 8 -11.52 52.10 43.14
N GLY A 9 -12.48 52.86 42.57
CA GLY A 9 -13.59 52.27 41.81
C GLY A 9 -13.22 51.94 40.34
N VAL A 10 -12.26 52.64 39.79
CA VAL A 10 -11.84 52.44 38.39
C VAL A 10 -10.76 51.34 38.26
N LEU A 11 -9.99 51.09 39.35
CA LEU A 11 -8.97 50.02 39.34
C LEU A 11 -9.57 48.62 39.64
N LEU A 12 -10.78 48.50 40.22
CA LEU A 12 -11.46 47.24 40.45
C LEU A 12 -12.37 46.85 39.29
N ALA A 13 -12.76 47.77 38.41
CA ALA A 13 -13.57 47.46 37.22
C ALA A 13 -12.69 47.04 36.01
N SER A 14 -11.39 47.35 36.04
CA SER A 14 -10.46 46.93 34.98
C SER A 14 -9.72 45.62 35.22
N LEU A 15 -9.85 45.01 36.43
CA LEU A 15 -9.31 43.68 36.75
C LEU A 15 -10.30 42.57 36.67
N SER A 16 -11.63 42.88 36.50
CA SER A 16 -12.69 41.86 36.41
C SER A 16 -13.04 41.47 34.94
N LEU A 17 -12.36 42.04 33.95
CA LEU A 17 -12.59 41.68 32.55
C LEU A 17 -11.41 40.88 31.91
N ALA A 18 -10.44 40.44 32.69
CA ALA A 18 -9.28 39.72 32.19
C ALA A 18 -9.19 38.24 32.69
N VAL A 19 -10.27 37.71 33.22
CA VAL A 19 -10.38 36.26 33.52
C VAL A 19 -11.70 35.76 32.93
N LEU A 20 -11.81 35.85 31.61
CA LEU A 20 -12.59 34.88 30.83
C LEU A 20 -11.72 33.66 30.68
N PRO A 21 -12.27 32.45 30.94
CA PRO A 21 -11.50 31.24 30.84
C PRO A 21 -11.00 31.10 29.41
N ILE A 22 -9.70 30.83 29.25
CA ILE A 22 -9.16 30.20 28.07
C ILE A 22 -9.75 28.77 28.10
N LEU A 23 -11.04 28.67 27.78
CA LEU A 23 -11.69 27.44 27.40
C LEU A 23 -11.29 27.17 25.95
N ALA A 24 -10.38 26.22 25.80
CA ALA A 24 -10.24 25.38 24.64
C ALA A 24 -10.63 26.05 23.31
N GLN A 25 -9.75 26.87 22.77
CA GLN A 25 -9.75 27.07 21.32
C GLN A 25 -9.33 25.74 20.72
N GLY A 26 -10.31 25.01 20.22
CA GLY A 26 -10.05 24.01 19.18
C GLY A 26 -9.24 24.69 18.08
N PRO A 27 -8.43 23.98 17.32
CA PRO A 27 -7.50 24.55 16.34
C PRO A 27 -8.25 25.54 15.45
N ASP A 28 -7.62 26.71 15.20
CA ASP A 28 -8.14 27.87 14.47
C ASP A 28 -9.14 27.55 13.36
N ALA A 29 -10.44 27.75 13.64
CA ALA A 29 -11.52 27.58 12.67
C ALA A 29 -11.68 28.80 11.73
N GLY A 30 -10.66 29.66 11.60
CA GLY A 30 -10.77 30.95 10.94
C GLY A 30 -9.79 31.24 9.80
N ALA A 31 -8.94 30.30 9.38
CA ALA A 31 -8.13 30.49 8.17
C ALA A 31 -9.00 30.24 6.94
N GLU A 32 -9.19 31.26 6.10
CA GLU A 32 -9.80 31.09 4.77
C GLU A 32 -9.13 29.92 4.05
N PHE A 33 -9.96 28.95 3.61
CA PHE A 33 -9.52 27.75 2.91
C PHE A 33 -9.05 28.18 1.50
N GLU A 34 -7.78 28.52 1.36
CA GLU A 34 -7.20 28.75 0.04
C GLU A 34 -7.12 27.40 -0.66
N LEU A 35 -8.02 27.15 -1.60
CA LEU A 35 -8.04 25.96 -2.44
C LEU A 35 -6.65 25.75 -3.05
N ALA A 36 -6.09 24.56 -2.90
CA ALA A 36 -4.81 24.22 -3.51
C ALA A 36 -4.86 24.55 -5.01
N PRO A 37 -3.92 25.35 -5.52
CA PRO A 37 -4.01 25.87 -6.88
C PRO A 37 -4.04 24.73 -7.90
N ASN A 38 -5.00 24.79 -8.82
CA ASN A 38 -4.94 24.00 -10.05
C ASN A 38 -3.60 24.27 -10.72
N VAL A 39 -2.74 23.24 -10.83
CA VAL A 39 -1.45 23.38 -11.50
C VAL A 39 -1.69 23.50 -13.00
N LYS A 40 -1.75 24.72 -13.50
CA LYS A 40 -1.97 25.03 -14.91
C LYS A 40 -0.67 25.30 -15.67
N ASN A 41 0.42 25.52 -14.95
CA ASN A 41 1.69 25.89 -15.55
C ASN A 41 2.87 25.51 -14.65
N PHE A 42 4.06 25.60 -15.21
CA PHE A 42 5.31 25.20 -14.54
C PHE A 42 5.62 26.02 -13.27
N LYS A 43 5.22 27.32 -13.21
CA LYS A 43 5.47 28.15 -12.03
C LYS A 43 4.63 27.70 -10.83
N GLU A 44 3.38 27.34 -11.09
CA GLU A 44 2.50 26.76 -10.06
C GLU A 44 3.00 25.40 -9.60
N LEU A 45 3.50 24.55 -10.52
CA LEU A 45 4.13 23.29 -10.19
C LEU A 45 5.37 23.48 -9.29
N GLN A 46 6.18 24.51 -9.54
CA GLN A 46 7.31 24.87 -8.68
C GLN A 46 6.88 25.42 -7.30
N LYS A 47 5.71 26.09 -7.22
CA LYS A 47 5.13 26.52 -5.94
C LYS A 47 4.69 25.28 -5.16
N LEU A 48 3.98 24.36 -5.79
CA LEU A 48 3.52 23.09 -5.22
C LEU A 48 4.71 22.26 -4.69
N ASP A 49 5.78 22.13 -5.47
CA ASP A 49 7.02 21.42 -5.08
C ASP A 49 7.56 21.96 -3.74
N ARG A 50 7.70 23.29 -3.60
CA ARG A 50 8.16 23.90 -2.35
C ARG A 50 7.22 23.65 -1.18
N GLN A 51 5.90 23.76 -1.40
CA GLN A 51 4.89 23.50 -0.37
C GLN A 51 4.98 22.07 0.14
N ILE A 52 5.05 21.08 -0.78
CA ILE A 52 5.14 19.65 -0.43
C ILE A 52 6.46 19.36 0.30
N VAL A 53 7.59 19.90 -0.15
CA VAL A 53 8.88 19.73 0.54
C VAL A 53 8.82 20.29 1.96
N ASP A 54 8.26 21.46 2.16
CA ASP A 54 8.18 22.11 3.47
C ASP A 54 7.17 21.41 4.39
N MET A 55 6.00 20.99 3.87
CA MET A 55 5.05 20.21 4.67
C MET A 55 5.62 18.86 5.06
N SER A 56 6.34 18.18 4.16
CA SER A 56 6.93 16.87 4.44
C SER A 56 7.91 16.89 5.62
N LYS A 57 8.68 17.98 5.75
CA LYS A 57 9.60 18.17 6.90
C LYS A 57 8.88 18.23 8.24
N ARG A 58 7.68 18.84 8.27
CA ARG A 58 6.86 18.96 9.49
C ARG A 58 6.02 17.70 9.75
N ALA A 59 5.43 17.13 8.70
CA ALA A 59 4.48 16.03 8.79
C ALA A 59 5.16 14.70 9.12
N GLN A 60 6.34 14.44 8.54
CA GLN A 60 7.03 13.17 8.71
C GLN A 60 7.37 12.86 10.19
N PRO A 61 7.91 13.78 11.00
CA PRO A 61 8.17 13.53 12.42
C PRO A 61 6.91 13.24 13.25
N ALA A 62 5.77 13.80 12.84
CA ALA A 62 4.47 13.62 13.53
C ALA A 62 3.71 12.36 13.07
N THR A 63 4.17 11.66 12.01
CA THR A 63 3.55 10.42 11.53
C THR A 63 4.19 9.22 12.22
N VAL A 64 3.44 8.55 13.08
CA VAL A 64 3.93 7.48 13.96
C VAL A 64 3.43 6.09 13.53
N CYS A 65 4.19 5.06 13.87
CA CYS A 65 3.72 3.68 13.81
C CYS A 65 3.09 3.29 15.14
N LEU A 66 1.91 2.69 15.10
CA LEU A 66 1.23 2.13 16.25
C LEU A 66 1.39 0.62 16.20
N VAL A 67 1.83 0.02 17.33
CA VAL A 67 2.04 -1.43 17.43
C VAL A 67 1.40 -1.92 18.72
N SER A 68 0.64 -3.00 18.65
CA SER A 68 0.08 -3.65 19.83
C SER A 68 1.20 -4.15 20.75
N MET A 69 0.99 -4.12 22.08
CA MET A 69 1.96 -4.62 23.05
C MET A 69 2.29 -6.11 22.85
N ASP A 70 1.34 -6.89 22.34
CA ASP A 70 1.53 -8.31 22.00
C ASP A 70 2.06 -8.52 20.57
N GLY A 71 2.36 -7.44 19.84
CA GLY A 71 2.87 -7.49 18.47
C GLY A 71 1.86 -7.93 17.40
N ARG A 72 0.60 -8.23 17.75
CA ARG A 72 -0.41 -8.80 16.83
C ARG A 72 -1.05 -7.78 15.91
N GLY A 73 -1.01 -6.52 16.25
CA GLY A 73 -1.56 -5.43 15.47
C GLY A 73 -0.52 -4.38 15.15
N SER A 74 -0.56 -3.81 13.94
CA SER A 74 0.20 -2.62 13.62
C SER A 74 -0.54 -1.73 12.63
N GLY A 75 -0.30 -0.44 12.72
CA GLY A 75 -0.84 0.58 11.83
C GLY A 75 -0.07 1.87 11.97
N SER A 76 -0.67 2.95 11.53
CA SER A 76 -0.11 4.30 11.59
C SER A 76 -1.01 5.22 12.42
N GLY A 77 -0.47 6.35 12.79
CA GLY A 77 -1.20 7.45 13.41
C GLY A 77 -0.53 8.78 13.10
N VAL A 78 -1.20 9.87 13.46
CA VAL A 78 -0.64 11.22 13.36
C VAL A 78 -0.83 11.97 14.68
N VAL A 79 0.25 12.52 15.20
CA VAL A 79 0.24 13.36 16.41
C VAL A 79 -0.31 14.74 16.04
N VAL A 80 -1.36 15.17 16.74
CA VAL A 80 -2.09 16.43 16.46
C VAL A 80 -2.02 17.46 17.58
N SER A 81 -1.32 17.14 18.67
CA SER A 81 -1.08 18.07 19.78
C SER A 81 0.30 17.91 20.40
N GLU A 82 0.80 18.95 21.04
CA GLU A 82 2.14 18.94 21.69
C GLU A 82 2.22 17.91 22.84
N ASP A 83 1.10 17.63 23.49
CA ASP A 83 0.97 16.64 24.59
C ASP A 83 0.80 15.19 24.10
N GLY A 84 0.85 14.97 22.77
CA GLY A 84 0.90 13.63 22.19
C GLY A 84 -0.46 12.98 21.90
N LEU A 85 -1.52 13.76 21.64
CA LEU A 85 -2.77 13.20 21.13
C LEU A 85 -2.61 12.76 19.68
N ILE A 86 -3.04 11.54 19.36
CA ILE A 86 -2.90 10.89 18.06
C ILE A 86 -4.28 10.59 17.47
N LEU A 87 -4.46 10.93 16.19
CA LEU A 87 -5.59 10.43 15.39
C LEU A 87 -5.15 9.16 14.65
N THR A 88 -6.04 8.16 14.62
CA THR A 88 -5.84 6.89 13.93
C THR A 88 -7.19 6.27 13.54
N ALA A 89 -7.17 5.13 12.84
CA ALA A 89 -8.39 4.39 12.47
C ALA A 89 -8.85 3.44 13.58
N ALA A 90 -10.16 3.25 13.72
CA ALA A 90 -10.72 2.39 14.76
C ALA A 90 -10.36 0.91 14.56
N HIS A 91 -10.26 0.43 13.30
CA HIS A 91 -9.84 -0.94 13.03
C HIS A 91 -8.39 -1.21 13.45
N VAL A 92 -7.51 -0.17 13.47
CA VAL A 92 -6.13 -0.27 13.97
C VAL A 92 -6.16 -0.50 15.49
N THR A 93 -6.84 0.36 16.24
CA THR A 93 -6.92 0.24 17.72
C THR A 93 -7.70 -0.99 18.16
N SER A 94 -8.68 -1.47 17.38
CA SER A 94 -9.41 -2.70 17.69
C SER A 94 -8.52 -3.96 17.68
N SER A 95 -7.41 -3.92 16.97
CA SER A 95 -6.42 -5.01 16.95
C SER A 95 -5.38 -4.93 18.07
N MET A 96 -5.54 -3.97 19.02
CA MET A 96 -4.57 -3.68 20.09
C MET A 96 -5.21 -3.71 21.49
N PRO A 97 -5.80 -4.84 21.92
CA PRO A 97 -6.60 -4.90 23.17
C PRO A 97 -5.77 -4.68 24.44
N ASN A 98 -4.47 -4.94 24.42
CA ASN A 98 -3.57 -4.91 25.57
C ASN A 98 -2.74 -3.61 25.67
N GLY A 99 -3.09 -2.58 24.89
CA GLY A 99 -2.36 -1.31 24.83
C GLY A 99 -1.54 -1.14 23.55
N VAL A 100 -0.97 0.05 23.40
CA VAL A 100 -0.27 0.45 22.18
C VAL A 100 1.12 1.00 22.47
N ILE A 101 2.09 0.62 21.66
CA ILE A 101 3.42 1.23 21.60
C ILE A 101 3.41 2.19 20.41
N VAL A 102 3.73 3.44 20.66
CA VAL A 102 3.89 4.50 19.66
C VAL A 102 5.36 4.55 19.25
N ILE A 103 5.66 4.32 17.99
CA ILE A 103 7.03 4.35 17.46
C ILE A 103 7.18 5.53 16.50
N PHE A 104 8.03 6.47 16.85
CA PHE A 104 8.37 7.63 16.01
C PHE A 104 9.29 7.24 14.85
N PRO A 105 9.37 8.06 13.78
CA PRO A 105 10.22 7.77 12.62
C PRO A 105 11.72 7.63 12.89
N ASP A 106 12.21 8.12 14.02
CA ASP A 106 13.58 7.98 14.50
C ASP A 106 13.82 6.69 15.31
N GLY A 107 12.77 5.89 15.53
CA GLY A 107 12.80 4.66 16.32
C GLY A 107 12.49 4.86 17.80
N THR A 108 12.28 6.10 18.27
CA THR A 108 11.86 6.38 19.65
C THR A 108 10.53 5.71 19.94
N ARG A 109 10.43 4.99 21.06
CA ARG A 109 9.24 4.27 21.49
C ARG A 109 8.63 4.94 22.71
N LYS A 110 7.31 5.04 22.73
CA LYS A 110 6.52 5.60 23.82
C LYS A 110 5.32 4.70 24.11
N ALA A 111 4.90 4.67 25.37
CA ALA A 111 3.66 4.03 25.72
C ALA A 111 2.46 4.89 25.30
N GLY A 112 1.38 4.25 24.90
CA GLY A 112 0.15 4.94 24.53
C GLY A 112 -1.09 4.26 25.11
N GLU A 113 -2.09 5.07 25.42
CA GLU A 113 -3.40 4.65 25.85
C GLU A 113 -4.41 4.88 24.72
N ILE A 114 -5.20 3.84 24.40
CA ILE A 114 -6.30 3.94 23.46
C ILE A 114 -7.46 4.65 24.17
N LEU A 115 -7.87 5.79 23.64
CA LEU A 115 -8.99 6.56 24.14
C LEU A 115 -10.33 6.05 23.58
N GLY A 116 -11.11 6.90 22.92
CA GLY A 116 -12.39 6.54 22.32
C GLY A 116 -12.25 6.05 20.87
N ALA A 117 -13.32 5.38 20.41
CA ALA A 117 -13.44 4.93 19.03
C ALA A 117 -14.88 5.04 18.50
N ASP A 118 -15.03 5.41 17.25
CA ASP A 118 -16.24 5.29 16.44
C ASP A 118 -16.01 4.21 15.40
N TYR A 119 -16.50 3.01 15.64
CA TYR A 119 -16.28 1.86 14.77
C TYR A 119 -17.09 1.93 13.46
N ASP A 120 -18.22 2.63 13.44
CA ASP A 120 -19.05 2.78 12.25
C ASP A 120 -18.40 3.76 11.25
N ARG A 121 -17.66 4.76 11.77
CA ARG A 121 -16.93 5.75 10.96
C ARG A 121 -15.45 5.48 10.88
N ASP A 122 -14.98 4.39 11.48
CA ASP A 122 -13.56 3.97 11.52
C ASP A 122 -12.60 5.04 12.09
N ALA A 123 -13.03 5.76 13.15
CA ALA A 123 -12.25 6.80 13.79
C ALA A 123 -11.85 6.42 15.21
N SER A 124 -10.60 6.66 15.63
CA SER A 124 -10.12 6.43 16.98
C SER A 124 -9.03 7.42 17.39
N MET A 125 -8.85 7.59 18.70
CA MET A 125 -7.79 8.40 19.29
C MET A 125 -6.92 7.59 20.24
N VAL A 126 -5.63 7.96 20.29
CA VAL A 126 -4.62 7.42 21.20
C VAL A 126 -3.93 8.58 21.89
N GLN A 127 -3.65 8.46 23.17
CA GLN A 127 -2.84 9.42 23.93
C GLN A 127 -1.49 8.81 24.28
N ILE A 128 -0.40 9.52 24.01
CA ILE A 128 0.92 9.16 24.55
C ILE A 128 0.88 9.42 26.06
N THR A 129 1.25 8.42 26.86
CA THR A 129 1.18 8.50 28.32
C THR A 129 2.46 9.00 28.98
N ASP A 130 3.60 8.89 28.28
CA ASP A 130 4.88 9.44 28.76
C ASP A 130 4.82 10.97 28.73
N GLU A 131 5.32 11.63 29.75
CA GLU A 131 5.46 13.09 29.76
C GLU A 131 6.46 13.53 28.67
N GLY A 132 6.15 14.64 27.98
CA GLY A 132 7.04 15.20 26.95
C GLY A 132 6.34 16.17 26.02
N LYS A 133 7.14 16.75 25.13
CA LYS A 133 6.68 17.54 24.00
C LYS A 133 6.96 16.75 22.72
N TYR A 134 5.95 16.59 21.92
CA TYR A 134 6.00 15.74 20.72
C TYR A 134 5.87 16.58 19.46
N PRO A 135 6.54 16.20 18.36
CA PRO A 135 6.28 16.80 17.06
C PRO A 135 4.82 16.53 16.68
N PHE A 136 4.11 17.58 16.29
CA PHE A 136 2.70 17.50 15.92
C PHE A 136 2.37 18.34 14.69
N VAL A 137 1.21 18.11 14.11
CA VAL A 137 0.65 18.85 12.99
C VAL A 137 -0.79 19.27 13.31
N SER A 138 -1.24 20.37 12.71
CA SER A 138 -2.63 20.82 12.88
C SER A 138 -3.59 19.98 12.02
N THR A 139 -4.84 19.92 12.45
CA THR A 139 -5.97 19.46 11.63
C THR A 139 -6.40 20.56 10.67
N GLY A 140 -6.84 20.17 9.48
CA GLY A 140 -7.46 21.04 8.48
C GLY A 140 -8.98 20.88 8.48
N GLN A 141 -9.56 20.94 7.29
CA GLN A 141 -10.98 20.72 7.04
C GLN A 141 -11.13 19.83 5.81
N SER A 142 -11.98 18.81 5.88
CA SER A 142 -12.37 18.01 4.73
C SER A 142 -13.70 18.46 4.11
N ASN A 143 -14.52 19.22 4.86
CA ASN A 143 -15.69 19.87 4.28
C ASN A 143 -15.27 20.86 3.21
N GLY A 144 -15.83 20.70 2.02
CA GLY A 144 -15.50 21.58 0.88
C GLY A 144 -14.31 21.13 0.03
N LEU A 145 -13.67 20.00 0.33
CA LEU A 145 -12.67 19.41 -0.57
C LEU A 145 -13.28 19.19 -1.96
N GLN A 146 -12.58 19.67 -2.98
CA GLN A 146 -13.02 19.57 -4.36
C GLN A 146 -12.27 18.45 -5.08
N ARG A 147 -12.93 17.88 -6.09
CA ARG A 147 -12.28 16.93 -7.01
C ARG A 147 -11.02 17.57 -7.62
N ASN A 148 -9.96 16.79 -7.78
CA ASN A 148 -8.65 17.18 -8.29
C ASN A 148 -7.78 18.04 -7.35
N GLN A 149 -8.23 18.34 -6.16
CA GLN A 149 -7.40 19.00 -5.15
C GLN A 149 -6.23 18.08 -4.75
N TRP A 150 -5.01 18.62 -4.73
CA TRP A 150 -3.80 17.87 -4.39
C TRP A 150 -3.79 17.45 -2.93
N THR A 151 -3.35 16.24 -2.68
CA THR A 151 -3.22 15.63 -1.37
C THR A 151 -1.89 14.91 -1.23
N VAL A 152 -1.42 14.79 0.00
CA VAL A 152 -0.19 14.07 0.34
C VAL A 152 -0.48 13.05 1.43
N ALA A 153 -0.10 11.79 1.20
CA ALA A 153 -0.26 10.72 2.19
C ALA A 153 1.08 10.35 2.82
N LEU A 154 1.07 10.10 4.13
CA LEU A 154 2.16 9.48 4.86
C LEU A 154 1.65 8.30 5.68
N GLY A 155 2.53 7.32 5.95
CA GLY A 155 2.20 6.17 6.79
C GLY A 155 3.34 5.17 6.85
N HIS A 156 3.28 4.26 7.79
CA HIS A 156 4.26 3.20 7.98
C HIS A 156 3.89 1.95 7.15
N SER A 157 4.01 2.06 5.83
CA SER A 157 3.69 1.00 4.87
C SER A 157 4.39 -0.32 5.22
N GLY A 158 3.62 -1.37 5.55
CA GLY A 158 4.15 -2.66 5.99
C GLY A 158 4.61 -2.69 7.45
N GLY A 159 4.28 -1.67 8.26
CA GLY A 159 4.69 -1.49 9.64
C GLY A 159 5.97 -0.66 9.79
N PHE A 160 6.51 -0.61 11.02
CA PHE A 160 7.74 0.11 11.31
C PHE A 160 8.93 -0.52 10.57
N ASP A 161 9.71 0.31 9.88
CA ASP A 161 10.92 -0.08 9.16
C ASP A 161 12.07 0.84 9.62
N PRO A 162 13.06 0.32 10.36
CA PRO A 162 14.15 1.13 10.90
C PRO A 162 15.10 1.69 9.82
N THR A 163 15.00 1.18 8.59
CA THR A 163 15.86 1.61 7.47
C THR A 163 15.27 2.77 6.67
N ARG A 164 14.03 3.16 6.93
CA ARG A 164 13.35 4.25 6.24
C ARG A 164 12.33 4.95 7.13
N LYS A 165 12.14 6.21 6.89
CA LYS A 165 11.02 6.98 7.45
C LYS A 165 9.72 6.74 6.67
N PRO A 166 8.55 7.18 7.18
CA PRO A 166 7.29 7.12 6.44
C PRO A 166 7.42 7.71 5.03
N PRO A 167 7.10 6.95 3.96
CA PRO A 167 7.15 7.46 2.60
C PRO A 167 6.09 8.53 2.35
N VAL A 168 6.46 9.55 1.58
CA VAL A 168 5.58 10.63 1.14
C VAL A 168 5.01 10.27 -0.23
N ARG A 169 3.70 10.45 -0.44
CA ARG A 169 3.02 10.08 -1.69
C ARG A 169 2.05 11.17 -2.12
N LEU A 170 2.07 11.47 -3.40
CA LEU A 170 1.22 12.48 -4.03
C LEU A 170 -0.07 11.85 -4.55
N GLY A 171 -1.15 12.60 -4.51
CA GLY A 171 -2.39 12.24 -5.17
C GLY A 171 -3.41 13.38 -5.15
N ARG A 172 -4.64 13.05 -5.47
CA ARG A 172 -5.71 14.03 -5.60
C ARG A 172 -7.01 13.49 -5.03
N VAL A 173 -7.86 14.39 -4.60
CA VAL A 173 -9.25 14.09 -4.25
C VAL A 173 -10.01 13.68 -5.52
N LEU A 174 -10.67 12.54 -5.48
CA LEU A 174 -11.55 12.03 -6.53
C LEU A 174 -13.02 12.20 -6.17
N ALA A 175 -13.36 12.04 -4.90
CA ALA A 175 -14.68 12.27 -4.36
C ALA A 175 -14.57 12.64 -2.86
N ASN A 176 -15.59 13.34 -2.36
CA ASN A 176 -15.72 13.69 -0.96
C ASN A 176 -17.18 13.46 -0.56
N THR A 177 -17.45 12.31 0.02
CA THR A 177 -18.76 11.85 0.47
C THR A 177 -18.66 11.39 1.92
N ASP A 178 -19.08 10.17 2.25
CA ASP A 178 -18.84 9.58 3.57
C ASP A 178 -17.36 9.36 3.85
N PHE A 179 -16.57 9.21 2.79
CA PHE A 179 -15.11 9.16 2.81
C PHE A 179 -14.52 10.19 1.85
N VAL A 180 -13.36 10.70 2.19
CA VAL A 180 -12.49 11.34 1.19
C VAL A 180 -11.87 10.22 0.36
N VAL A 181 -12.18 10.17 -0.93
CA VAL A 181 -11.63 9.19 -1.87
C VAL A 181 -10.53 9.84 -2.70
N THR A 182 -9.38 9.20 -2.80
CA THR A 182 -8.22 9.75 -3.51
C THR A 182 -7.53 8.72 -4.41
N ASP A 183 -6.73 9.21 -5.38
CA ASP A 183 -5.74 8.41 -6.10
C ASP A 183 -4.37 8.36 -5.37
N THR A 184 -4.27 8.97 -4.18
CA THR A 184 -3.09 8.88 -3.32
C THR A 184 -2.95 7.45 -2.80
N ALA A 185 -2.13 6.65 -3.46
CA ALA A 185 -2.06 5.22 -3.19
C ALA A 185 -1.56 4.90 -1.79
N VAL A 186 -2.31 4.08 -1.04
CA VAL A 186 -1.95 3.54 0.27
C VAL A 186 -1.88 2.02 0.24
N VAL A 187 -1.21 1.42 1.21
CA VAL A 187 -1.03 -0.03 1.34
C VAL A 187 -1.18 -0.46 2.80
N GLY A 188 -1.21 -1.77 3.06
CA GLY A 188 -1.25 -2.30 4.42
C GLY A 188 -0.16 -1.72 5.31
N GLY A 189 -0.52 -1.36 6.55
CA GLY A 189 0.33 -0.63 7.51
C GLY A 189 0.16 0.89 7.47
N ASP A 190 -0.30 1.47 6.34
CA ASP A 190 -0.64 2.90 6.28
C ASP A 190 -1.93 3.24 7.03
N SER A 191 -2.81 2.26 7.25
CA SER A 191 -4.07 2.39 8.00
C SER A 191 -3.90 3.21 9.27
N GLY A 192 -4.74 4.21 9.50
CA GLY A 192 -4.64 5.17 10.59
C GLY A 192 -3.68 6.32 10.36
N GLY A 193 -2.85 6.29 9.31
CA GLY A 193 -1.94 7.37 8.93
C GLY A 193 -2.67 8.55 8.29
N PRO A 194 -2.01 9.73 8.22
CA PRO A 194 -2.63 10.96 7.76
C PRO A 194 -2.68 11.12 6.25
N LEU A 195 -3.79 11.69 5.78
CA LEU A 195 -3.90 12.39 4.52
C LEU A 195 -3.82 13.89 4.79
N PHE A 196 -2.93 14.59 4.09
CA PHE A 196 -2.70 16.02 4.24
C PHE A 196 -3.17 16.82 3.04
N ASP A 197 -3.51 18.09 3.29
CA ASP A 197 -3.47 19.11 2.24
C ASP A 197 -2.02 19.54 1.96
N VAL A 198 -1.81 20.40 0.97
CA VAL A 198 -0.47 20.85 0.58
C VAL A 198 0.16 21.82 1.58
N GLU A 199 -0.60 22.36 2.53
CA GLU A 199 -0.13 23.16 3.67
C GLU A 199 0.34 22.29 4.83
N GLY A 200 0.06 20.98 4.81
CA GLY A 200 0.44 20.01 5.82
C GLY A 200 -0.54 19.90 7.00
N ARG A 201 -1.81 20.26 6.77
CA ARG A 201 -2.90 20.05 7.73
C ARG A 201 -3.57 18.70 7.45
N VAL A 202 -3.94 17.97 8.49
CA VAL A 202 -4.63 16.68 8.35
C VAL A 202 -6.05 16.90 7.86
N ILE A 203 -6.38 16.39 6.69
CA ILE A 203 -7.73 16.44 6.08
C ILE A 203 -8.45 15.08 6.11
N GLY A 204 -7.73 14.00 6.41
CA GLY A 204 -8.30 12.67 6.55
C GLY A 204 -7.35 11.67 7.16
N ILE A 205 -7.86 10.52 7.55
CA ILE A 205 -7.10 9.41 8.13
C ILE A 205 -7.32 8.16 7.27
N HIS A 206 -6.24 7.48 6.88
CA HIS A 206 -6.30 6.30 6.01
C HIS A 206 -7.13 5.18 6.65
N SER A 207 -8.14 4.71 5.94
CA SER A 207 -9.05 3.65 6.40
C SER A 207 -8.86 2.39 5.56
N ASN A 208 -9.37 2.37 4.34
CA ASN A 208 -9.34 1.17 3.51
C ASN A 208 -9.01 1.48 2.05
N ILE A 209 -8.67 0.44 1.31
CA ILE A 209 -8.33 0.51 -0.12
C ILE A 209 -9.32 -0.34 -0.92
N GLY A 210 -9.70 0.15 -2.09
CA GLY A 210 -10.42 -0.62 -3.09
C GLY A 210 -9.48 -1.44 -3.96
N MET A 211 -10.06 -2.06 -4.99
CA MET A 211 -9.34 -2.95 -5.90
C MET A 211 -8.41 -2.19 -6.86
N THR A 212 -8.72 -0.92 -7.17
CA THR A 212 -7.93 -0.08 -8.08
C THR A 212 -6.99 0.86 -7.34
N LEU A 213 -5.98 1.41 -8.04
CA LEU A 213 -5.07 2.42 -7.49
C LEU A 213 -5.78 3.74 -7.13
N SER A 214 -6.94 4.00 -7.74
CA SER A 214 -7.75 5.21 -7.56
C SER A 214 -8.79 5.10 -6.45
N GLU A 215 -8.88 3.97 -5.76
CA GLU A 215 -9.85 3.79 -4.67
C GLU A 215 -9.14 3.70 -3.32
N ASN A 216 -8.64 4.81 -2.83
CA ASN A 216 -8.12 4.91 -1.47
C ASN A 216 -9.08 5.78 -0.66
N ARG A 217 -9.60 5.23 0.44
CA ARG A 217 -10.64 5.84 1.27
C ARG A 217 -10.04 6.30 2.59
N HIS A 218 -10.38 7.53 2.95
CA HIS A 218 -9.89 8.19 4.15
C HIS A 218 -11.07 8.70 4.95
N VAL A 219 -11.07 8.46 6.26
CA VAL A 219 -12.05 9.04 7.19
C VAL A 219 -11.88 10.55 7.18
N PRO A 220 -12.90 11.35 6.85
CA PRO A 220 -12.83 12.80 6.88
C PRO A 220 -12.43 13.32 8.27
N VAL A 221 -11.58 14.34 8.36
CA VAL A 221 -11.13 14.87 9.66
C VAL A 221 -12.29 15.41 10.49
N GLU A 222 -13.40 15.87 9.88
CA GLU A 222 -14.61 16.32 10.58
C GLU A 222 -15.25 15.23 11.42
N VAL A 223 -15.07 13.95 11.09
CA VAL A 223 -15.53 12.85 11.94
C VAL A 223 -14.88 12.92 13.31
N TYR A 224 -13.60 13.26 13.38
CA TYR A 224 -12.86 13.47 14.62
C TYR A 224 -13.24 14.77 15.29
N LEU A 225 -13.29 15.88 14.53
CA LEU A 225 -13.59 17.21 15.07
C LEU A 225 -14.98 17.29 15.68
N SER A 226 -16.00 16.70 15.03
CA SER A 226 -17.38 16.69 15.52
C SER A 226 -17.59 15.82 16.76
N GLN A 227 -16.68 14.86 17.01
CA GLN A 227 -16.76 13.93 18.14
C GLN A 227 -15.55 14.06 19.09
N TRP A 228 -14.80 15.16 19.01
CA TRP A 228 -13.53 15.34 19.70
C TRP A 228 -13.59 15.01 21.18
N GLU A 229 -14.49 15.68 21.93
CA GLU A 229 -14.62 15.47 23.37
C GLU A 229 -15.14 14.06 23.73
N LYS A 230 -15.94 13.46 22.86
CA LYS A 230 -16.44 12.09 23.02
C LYS A 230 -15.31 11.09 22.89
N LEU A 231 -14.49 11.21 21.81
CA LEU A 231 -13.38 10.31 21.55
C LEU A 231 -12.25 10.53 22.58
N LYS A 232 -11.89 11.79 22.88
CA LYS A 232 -10.88 12.12 23.89
C LYS A 232 -11.28 11.64 25.28
N GLY A 233 -12.59 11.67 25.62
CA GLY A 233 -13.14 11.17 26.88
C GLY A 233 -13.31 9.65 26.95
N GLY A 234 -12.72 8.87 26.05
CA GLY A 234 -12.73 7.41 26.08
C GLY A 234 -14.04 6.74 25.65
N LYS A 235 -15.00 7.50 25.09
CA LYS A 235 -16.29 6.93 24.68
C LYS A 235 -16.18 6.20 23.36
N THR A 236 -16.73 5.00 23.30
CA THR A 236 -16.81 4.21 22.09
C THR A 236 -18.24 4.15 21.55
N SER A 237 -18.39 4.06 20.22
CA SER A 237 -19.67 3.88 19.51
C SER A 237 -19.50 2.98 18.31
N GLY A 238 -20.62 2.45 17.83
CA GLY A 238 -20.61 1.53 16.69
C GLY A 238 -20.22 0.10 17.06
N ARG A 239 -20.19 -0.76 16.07
CA ARG A 239 -19.90 -2.18 16.24
C ARG A 239 -18.42 -2.43 15.97
N ARG A 240 -17.69 -2.88 16.99
CA ARG A 240 -16.28 -3.26 16.87
C ARG A 240 -16.09 -4.23 15.70
N PHE A 241 -15.15 -3.97 14.78
CA PHE A 241 -14.89 -4.82 13.62
C PHE A 241 -14.59 -6.28 14.00
N ASN A 242 -14.04 -6.51 15.20
CA ASN A 242 -13.73 -7.84 15.75
C ASN A 242 -14.73 -8.32 16.82
N SER A 243 -15.85 -7.62 17.07
CA SER A 243 -16.85 -8.09 18.03
C SER A 243 -17.81 -9.15 17.46
N ASN A 244 -17.67 -9.43 16.18
CA ASN A 244 -17.99 -10.77 15.70
C ASN A 244 -16.69 -11.56 15.84
N PRO A 245 -16.62 -12.66 16.61
CA PRO A 245 -15.65 -13.67 16.28
C PRO A 245 -15.91 -13.89 14.77
N GLN A 246 -14.95 -13.59 13.90
CA GLN A 246 -14.89 -14.29 12.62
C GLN A 246 -15.19 -15.71 13.07
N PRO A 247 -16.32 -16.33 12.71
CA PRO A 247 -16.39 -17.73 12.97
C PRO A 247 -15.12 -18.21 12.30
N VAL A 248 -14.18 -18.72 13.09
CA VAL A 248 -13.06 -19.53 12.60
C VAL A 248 -13.74 -20.25 11.46
N GLN A 249 -13.26 -20.07 10.21
CA GLN A 249 -14.00 -20.58 9.06
C GLN A 249 -14.08 -22.07 9.32
N SER A 250 -15.11 -22.44 10.10
CA SER A 250 -15.30 -23.83 10.50
C SER A 250 -15.38 -24.56 9.16
N PRO A 251 -14.52 -25.52 8.91
CA PRO A 251 -14.59 -26.30 7.68
C PRO A 251 -16.02 -26.82 7.44
N ASP A 252 -16.81 -26.87 8.51
CA ASP A 252 -18.20 -27.32 8.55
C ASP A 252 -19.25 -26.20 8.41
N ARG A 253 -18.84 -24.92 8.18
CA ARG A 253 -19.76 -23.81 7.97
C ARG A 253 -20.70 -24.07 6.79
N PRO A 254 -22.02 -23.81 6.95
CA PRO A 254 -22.97 -23.94 5.84
C PRO A 254 -22.71 -22.91 4.74
N MET A 255 -22.69 -23.38 3.50
CA MET A 255 -22.41 -22.55 2.33
C MET A 255 -23.47 -22.75 1.25
N LEU A 256 -23.94 -21.63 0.67
CA LEU A 256 -24.77 -21.61 -0.52
C LEU A 256 -23.92 -21.62 -1.80
N GLY A 257 -22.73 -21.03 -1.77
CA GLY A 257 -21.79 -20.96 -2.89
C GLY A 257 -22.11 -19.85 -3.88
N VAL A 258 -22.31 -18.63 -3.37
CA VAL A 258 -22.49 -17.41 -4.15
C VAL A 258 -21.52 -16.34 -3.68
N GLN A 259 -21.04 -15.49 -4.60
CA GLN A 259 -20.45 -14.20 -4.28
C GLN A 259 -21.55 -13.14 -4.30
N LEU A 260 -21.50 -12.22 -3.36
CA LEU A 260 -22.57 -11.28 -3.09
C LEU A 260 -22.09 -9.83 -3.28
N GLY A 261 -22.98 -8.98 -3.81
CA GLY A 261 -22.82 -7.56 -3.93
C GLY A 261 -24.07 -6.82 -3.42
N ALA A 262 -23.95 -5.51 -3.20
CA ALA A 262 -25.11 -4.67 -2.91
C ALA A 262 -25.96 -4.51 -4.15
N GLY A 263 -27.29 -4.65 -4.01
CA GLY A 263 -28.27 -4.43 -5.08
C GLY A 263 -29.43 -3.59 -4.57
N GLU A 264 -30.07 -2.83 -5.46
CA GLU A 264 -31.22 -2.00 -5.11
C GLU A 264 -32.44 -2.90 -4.81
N GLY A 265 -32.87 -2.94 -3.53
CA GLY A 265 -33.99 -3.74 -3.05
C GLY A 265 -33.71 -5.23 -2.88
N GLY A 266 -32.43 -5.63 -2.70
CA GLY A 266 -32.02 -7.01 -2.44
C GLY A 266 -30.52 -7.22 -2.49
N VAL A 267 -30.07 -8.45 -2.45
CA VAL A 267 -28.66 -8.86 -2.49
C VAL A 267 -28.31 -9.38 -3.88
N LEU A 268 -27.41 -8.69 -4.58
CA LEU A 268 -26.96 -9.08 -5.92
C LEU A 268 -26.05 -10.31 -5.84
N VAL A 269 -26.34 -11.34 -6.57
CA VAL A 269 -25.43 -12.46 -6.85
C VAL A 269 -24.46 -11.99 -7.93
N THR A 270 -23.19 -11.75 -7.57
CA THR A 270 -22.17 -11.34 -8.55
C THR A 270 -21.60 -12.54 -9.29
N GLU A 271 -21.47 -13.68 -8.59
CA GLU A 271 -20.95 -14.94 -9.15
C GLU A 271 -21.53 -16.13 -8.41
N VAL A 272 -21.67 -17.24 -9.10
CA VAL A 272 -22.07 -18.54 -8.53
C VAL A 272 -20.89 -19.49 -8.63
N VAL A 273 -20.52 -20.10 -7.49
CA VAL A 273 -19.40 -21.05 -7.45
C VAL A 273 -19.79 -22.36 -8.17
N PRO A 274 -18.96 -22.86 -9.10
CA PRO A 274 -19.23 -24.11 -9.79
C PRO A 274 -19.45 -25.29 -8.82
N ASN A 275 -20.36 -26.19 -9.16
CA ASN A 275 -20.78 -27.37 -8.37
C ASN A 275 -21.42 -27.03 -7.00
N SER A 276 -21.69 -25.77 -6.71
CA SER A 276 -22.30 -25.31 -5.46
C SER A 276 -23.81 -25.61 -5.37
N PRO A 277 -24.39 -25.52 -4.15
CA PRO A 277 -25.85 -25.57 -3.98
C PRO A 277 -26.60 -24.48 -4.77
N ALA A 278 -26.02 -23.28 -4.88
CA ALA A 278 -26.59 -22.18 -5.65
C ALA A 278 -26.69 -22.50 -7.15
N GLU A 279 -25.63 -23.05 -7.73
CA GLU A 279 -25.64 -23.46 -9.13
C GLU A 279 -26.68 -24.57 -9.40
N LYS A 280 -26.73 -25.59 -8.52
CA LYS A 280 -27.72 -26.69 -8.62
C LYS A 280 -29.15 -26.19 -8.46
N ALA A 281 -29.35 -25.15 -7.68
CA ALA A 281 -30.64 -24.45 -7.52
C ALA A 281 -30.96 -23.49 -8.67
N GLY A 282 -30.08 -23.33 -9.65
CA GLY A 282 -30.27 -22.53 -10.83
C GLY A 282 -30.07 -21.02 -10.65
N LEU A 283 -29.39 -20.58 -9.56
CA LEU A 283 -28.94 -19.20 -9.40
C LEU A 283 -27.84 -18.88 -10.42
N LYS A 284 -27.78 -17.63 -10.84
CA LYS A 284 -26.79 -17.12 -11.81
C LYS A 284 -26.29 -15.75 -11.38
N GLY A 285 -25.11 -15.37 -11.84
CA GLY A 285 -24.65 -13.99 -11.75
C GLY A 285 -25.68 -13.04 -12.36
N GLY A 286 -25.94 -11.93 -11.66
CA GLY A 286 -26.99 -10.96 -12.01
C GLY A 286 -28.35 -11.19 -11.33
N ASP A 287 -28.56 -12.28 -10.59
CA ASP A 287 -29.78 -12.49 -9.81
C ASP A 287 -29.78 -11.58 -8.57
N LEU A 288 -30.94 -11.04 -8.22
CA LEU A 288 -31.12 -10.23 -7.02
C LEU A 288 -31.92 -11.01 -6.00
N ILE A 289 -31.27 -11.57 -4.98
CA ILE A 289 -31.97 -12.31 -3.89
C ILE A 289 -32.68 -11.30 -3.01
N ILE A 290 -34.00 -11.47 -2.84
CA ILE A 290 -34.87 -10.57 -2.08
C ILE A 290 -35.43 -11.19 -0.80
N LYS A 291 -35.53 -12.55 -0.76
CA LYS A 291 -35.96 -13.29 0.44
C LYS A 291 -35.23 -14.60 0.60
N VAL A 292 -35.01 -15.00 1.85
CA VAL A 292 -34.56 -16.36 2.22
C VAL A 292 -35.43 -16.88 3.35
N ASN A 293 -36.02 -18.09 3.17
CA ASN A 293 -36.99 -18.69 4.08
C ASN A 293 -38.07 -17.70 4.54
N GLY A 294 -38.58 -16.89 3.59
CA GLY A 294 -39.64 -15.90 3.83
C GLY A 294 -39.20 -14.60 4.50
N LYS A 295 -37.95 -14.49 4.97
CA LYS A 295 -37.37 -13.26 5.54
C LYS A 295 -36.79 -12.39 4.42
N ASP A 296 -37.10 -11.09 4.41
CA ASP A 296 -36.53 -10.14 3.45
C ASP A 296 -35.02 -9.95 3.68
N VAL A 297 -34.25 -9.87 2.59
CA VAL A 297 -32.81 -9.59 2.60
C VAL A 297 -32.52 -8.39 1.70
N SER A 298 -31.88 -7.37 2.24
CA SER A 298 -31.53 -6.13 1.55
C SER A 298 -30.02 -5.90 1.44
N GLU A 299 -29.23 -6.62 2.23
CA GLU A 299 -27.79 -6.41 2.34
C GLU A 299 -27.05 -7.74 2.37
N PRO A 300 -25.83 -7.81 1.79
CA PRO A 300 -25.00 -9.03 1.76
C PRO A 300 -24.77 -9.65 3.13
N ASP A 301 -24.46 -8.84 4.15
CA ASP A 301 -24.21 -9.29 5.53
C ASP A 301 -25.47 -9.89 6.18
N GLY A 302 -26.64 -9.38 5.82
CA GLY A 302 -27.93 -9.92 6.24
C GLY A 302 -28.13 -11.34 5.72
N LEU A 303 -27.85 -11.56 4.46
CA LEU A 303 -27.92 -12.88 3.82
C LEU A 303 -26.89 -13.86 4.41
N ILE A 304 -25.64 -13.42 4.61
CA ILE A 304 -24.57 -14.24 5.21
C ILE A 304 -24.95 -14.71 6.62
N ARG A 305 -25.49 -13.79 7.45
CA ARG A 305 -25.97 -14.13 8.80
C ARG A 305 -27.10 -15.14 8.76
N LEU A 306 -28.07 -14.90 7.87
CA LEU A 306 -29.25 -15.75 7.77
C LEU A 306 -28.89 -17.17 7.34
N VAL A 307 -27.97 -17.33 6.37
CA VAL A 307 -27.45 -18.65 5.96
C VAL A 307 -26.63 -19.28 7.10
N GLY A 308 -25.91 -18.48 7.89
CA GLY A 308 -25.13 -18.96 9.04
C GLY A 308 -25.98 -19.49 10.22
N GLU A 309 -27.29 -19.19 10.28
CA GLU A 309 -28.22 -19.73 11.29
C GLU A 309 -28.56 -21.21 11.03
N PHE A 310 -28.28 -21.73 9.83
CA PHE A 310 -28.54 -23.11 9.42
C PHE A 310 -27.31 -24.00 9.57
N LYS A 311 -27.49 -25.29 9.34
CA LYS A 311 -26.41 -26.29 9.29
C LYS A 311 -26.20 -26.78 7.85
N ALA A 312 -25.01 -27.27 7.58
CA ALA A 312 -24.79 -28.03 6.33
C ALA A 312 -25.71 -29.24 6.31
N GLY A 313 -26.40 -29.45 5.20
CA GLY A 313 -27.47 -30.43 5.02
C GLY A 313 -28.88 -29.82 5.12
N ASP A 314 -29.05 -28.63 5.68
CA ASP A 314 -30.36 -27.98 5.73
C ASP A 314 -30.76 -27.46 4.33
N GLU A 315 -32.05 -27.57 4.01
CA GLU A 315 -32.64 -26.97 2.80
C GLU A 315 -33.12 -25.55 3.13
N ILE A 316 -32.69 -24.57 2.33
CA ILE A 316 -33.18 -23.21 2.38
C ILE A 316 -33.96 -22.88 1.10
N SER A 317 -35.05 -22.09 1.25
CA SER A 317 -35.78 -21.53 0.13
C SER A 317 -35.40 -20.06 -0.07
N PHE A 318 -35.33 -19.60 -1.32
CA PHE A 318 -35.05 -18.20 -1.63
C PHE A 318 -35.90 -17.69 -2.77
N VAL A 319 -36.20 -16.38 -2.74
CA VAL A 319 -36.86 -15.66 -3.83
C VAL A 319 -35.86 -14.66 -4.40
N PHE A 320 -35.75 -14.62 -5.72
CA PHE A 320 -34.82 -13.73 -6.42
C PHE A 320 -35.46 -13.14 -7.67
N ARG A 321 -34.98 -11.97 -8.10
CA ARG A 321 -35.36 -11.33 -9.35
C ARG A 321 -34.31 -11.60 -10.42
N ARG A 322 -34.74 -12.02 -11.59
CA ARG A 322 -33.92 -12.15 -12.81
C ARG A 322 -34.62 -11.45 -13.95
N ASN A 323 -33.97 -10.44 -14.54
CA ASN A 323 -34.56 -9.62 -15.61
C ASN A 323 -35.94 -9.04 -15.24
N GLY A 324 -36.10 -8.57 -13.99
CA GLY A 324 -37.35 -7.99 -13.46
C GLY A 324 -38.42 -9.00 -13.02
N ALA A 325 -38.29 -10.29 -13.36
CA ALA A 325 -39.25 -11.35 -12.99
C ALA A 325 -38.83 -12.03 -11.67
N GLU A 326 -39.77 -12.18 -10.73
CA GLU A 326 -39.55 -12.93 -9.50
C GLU A 326 -39.57 -14.45 -9.75
N LYS A 327 -38.61 -15.13 -9.19
CA LYS A 327 -38.44 -16.57 -9.22
C LYS A 327 -38.13 -17.10 -7.83
N SER A 328 -38.41 -18.35 -7.57
CA SER A 328 -38.05 -19.02 -6.32
C SER A 328 -37.19 -20.25 -6.59
N GLY A 329 -36.33 -20.55 -5.64
CA GLY A 329 -35.47 -21.76 -5.68
C GLY A 329 -35.29 -22.33 -4.29
N LYS A 330 -34.78 -23.55 -4.24
CA LYS A 330 -34.37 -24.23 -3.01
C LYS A 330 -32.96 -24.78 -3.18
N ALA A 331 -32.16 -24.71 -2.11
CA ALA A 331 -30.80 -25.22 -2.10
C ALA A 331 -30.51 -25.96 -0.79
N THR A 332 -29.86 -27.09 -0.85
CA THR A 332 -29.34 -27.80 0.33
C THR A 332 -27.93 -27.28 0.61
N LEU A 333 -27.71 -26.66 1.75
CA LEU A 333 -26.41 -26.10 2.13
C LEU A 333 -25.36 -27.20 2.30
N ILE A 334 -24.13 -26.95 1.86
CA ILE A 334 -23.00 -27.87 2.03
C ILE A 334 -21.96 -27.25 2.98
N LYS A 335 -20.99 -28.05 3.46
CA LYS A 335 -19.88 -27.54 4.27
C LYS A 335 -18.90 -26.77 3.41
N LEU A 336 -18.26 -25.76 3.98
CA LEU A 336 -17.21 -24.98 3.30
C LEU A 336 -16.10 -25.88 2.75
N LYS A 337 -15.65 -26.89 3.51
CA LYS A 337 -14.63 -27.84 3.07
C LYS A 337 -15.04 -28.62 1.81
N ASP A 338 -16.33 -29.01 1.71
CA ASP A 338 -16.85 -29.78 0.56
C ASP A 338 -16.93 -28.93 -0.73
N LEU A 339 -16.93 -27.56 -0.56
CA LEU A 339 -16.88 -26.63 -1.68
C LEU A 339 -15.44 -26.38 -2.16
N MET A 340 -14.45 -26.61 -1.30
CA MET A 340 -13.03 -26.34 -1.58
C MET A 340 -12.24 -27.58 -2.03
N GLU A 341 -12.77 -28.80 -1.82
CA GLU A 341 -12.14 -30.04 -2.28
C GLU A 341 -12.48 -30.30 -3.77
N PRO A 342 -11.48 -30.43 -4.66
CA PRO A 342 -11.72 -30.89 -6.00
C PRO A 342 -12.12 -32.38 -5.91
N LYS A 343 -13.39 -32.71 -6.15
CA LYS A 343 -13.77 -34.10 -6.34
C LYS A 343 -13.05 -34.67 -7.55
N SER A 344 -12.13 -35.57 -7.30
CA SER A 344 -11.64 -36.53 -8.32
C SER A 344 -12.84 -37.17 -9.00
N ALA A 345 -12.86 -37.11 -10.32
CA ALA A 345 -13.87 -37.76 -11.13
C ALA A 345 -13.89 -39.26 -10.80
N PRO A 346 -15.07 -39.89 -10.68
CA PRO A 346 -15.14 -41.33 -10.60
C PRO A 346 -14.76 -41.93 -11.96
N GLU A 347 -13.78 -42.82 -11.95
CA GLU A 347 -13.58 -43.77 -13.03
C GLU A 347 -14.81 -44.67 -13.06
N ASP A 348 -15.58 -44.60 -14.12
CA ASP A 348 -16.45 -45.70 -14.51
C ASP A 348 -16.41 -45.91 -16.01
N SER A 349 -16.02 -47.15 -16.31
CA SER A 349 -15.98 -47.78 -17.60
C SER A 349 -17.38 -48.20 -18.01
N SER A 350 -17.86 -47.76 -19.15
CA SER A 350 -18.61 -48.67 -20.09
C SER A 350 -18.90 -47.91 -21.39
N GLU A 351 -18.41 -48.50 -22.46
CA GLU A 351 -18.79 -48.24 -23.83
C GLU A 351 -20.28 -48.48 -24.04
N GLU A 352 -20.98 -47.54 -24.70
CA GLU A 352 -22.02 -47.98 -25.65
C GLU A 352 -22.26 -46.91 -26.75
N LYS A 353 -22.52 -47.48 -27.91
CA LYS A 353 -22.48 -46.89 -29.26
C LYS A 353 -23.58 -45.89 -29.53
N ALA A 354 -23.21 -44.93 -30.42
CA ALA A 354 -24.15 -44.10 -31.17
C ALA A 354 -25.11 -44.88 -32.06
N PRO A 355 -26.25 -44.29 -32.42
CA PRO A 355 -26.55 -44.17 -33.85
C PRO A 355 -26.86 -42.73 -34.30
N ALA A 356 -26.43 -42.47 -35.52
CA ALA A 356 -26.73 -41.30 -36.31
C ALA A 356 -28.16 -41.36 -36.88
N GLU A 357 -28.79 -40.20 -37.04
CA GLU A 357 -29.36 -39.73 -38.30
C GLU A 357 -30.09 -38.38 -38.16
N LYS A 358 -29.65 -37.48 -38.94
CA LYS A 358 -30.20 -36.39 -39.73
C LYS A 358 -31.62 -35.89 -39.47
N GLU A 359 -31.74 -34.57 -39.22
CA GLU A 359 -32.66 -33.72 -40.00
C GLU A 359 -32.14 -32.27 -40.01
N GLU A 360 -31.94 -31.76 -41.22
CA GLU A 360 -31.58 -30.39 -41.51
C GLU A 360 -32.79 -29.47 -41.32
N ALA A 361 -32.68 -28.51 -40.42
CA ALA A 361 -33.51 -27.32 -40.46
C ALA A 361 -32.63 -26.09 -40.56
N LYS A 362 -32.68 -25.39 -41.69
CA LYS A 362 -32.09 -24.07 -41.91
C LYS A 362 -32.61 -23.11 -40.88
N VAL A 363 -31.71 -22.61 -40.00
CA VAL A 363 -31.92 -21.38 -39.23
C VAL A 363 -30.85 -20.41 -39.67
N GLU A 364 -31.26 -19.20 -40.04
CA GLU A 364 -30.43 -18.09 -40.41
C GLU A 364 -29.31 -17.87 -39.39
N GLU A 365 -28.08 -17.82 -39.88
CA GLU A 365 -26.86 -17.50 -39.12
C GLU A 365 -26.96 -16.01 -38.70
N ASP A 366 -27.41 -15.76 -37.46
CA ASP A 366 -27.13 -14.52 -36.75
C ASP A 366 -25.63 -14.42 -36.52
N ARG A 367 -24.97 -13.56 -37.32
CA ARG A 367 -23.54 -13.26 -37.22
C ARG A 367 -23.25 -12.76 -35.81
N LYS A 368 -22.67 -13.58 -34.98
CA LYS A 368 -22.01 -13.14 -33.73
C LYS A 368 -21.05 -12.01 -34.11
N PRO A 369 -21.12 -10.85 -33.48
CA PRO A 369 -20.19 -9.77 -33.76
C PRO A 369 -18.76 -10.26 -33.53
N SER A 370 -17.88 -9.98 -34.48
CA SER A 370 -16.47 -10.34 -34.36
C SER A 370 -15.85 -9.62 -33.16
N LEU A 371 -14.83 -10.20 -32.53
CA LEU A 371 -14.06 -9.59 -31.44
C LEU A 371 -13.64 -8.16 -31.80
N GLU A 372 -13.24 -7.95 -33.07
CA GLU A 372 -12.89 -6.63 -33.61
C GLU A 372 -14.04 -5.65 -33.60
N GLY A 373 -15.25 -6.07 -33.99
CA GLY A 373 -16.44 -5.21 -33.96
C GLY A 373 -16.90 -4.86 -32.55
N LEU A 374 -16.73 -5.78 -31.58
CA LEU A 374 -17.02 -5.52 -30.17
C LEU A 374 -16.00 -4.52 -29.58
N LEU A 375 -14.73 -4.64 -29.93
CA LEU A 375 -13.67 -3.75 -29.49
C LEU A 375 -13.81 -2.33 -30.08
N ASP A 376 -14.16 -2.23 -31.37
CA ASP A 376 -14.41 -0.95 -32.03
C ASP A 376 -15.61 -0.20 -31.42
N ASN A 377 -16.65 -0.92 -31.04
CA ASN A 377 -17.79 -0.33 -30.34
C ASN A 377 -17.39 0.13 -28.92
N LEU A 378 -16.62 -0.67 -28.20
CA LEU A 378 -16.09 -0.32 -26.87
C LEU A 378 -15.22 0.94 -26.92
N LEU A 379 -14.33 1.05 -27.90
CA LEU A 379 -13.46 2.21 -28.10
C LEU A 379 -14.24 3.46 -28.53
N LYS A 380 -15.29 3.31 -29.37
CA LYS A 380 -16.20 4.41 -29.75
C LYS A 380 -17.02 4.89 -28.57
N ASP A 381 -17.49 3.98 -27.71
CA ASP A 381 -18.24 4.34 -26.50
C ASP A 381 -17.31 4.98 -25.45
N ALA A 382 -16.08 4.51 -25.32
CA ALA A 382 -15.06 5.15 -24.49
C ALA A 382 -14.77 6.58 -24.98
N ALA A 383 -14.63 6.79 -26.28
CA ALA A 383 -14.42 8.12 -26.86
C ALA A 383 -15.59 9.09 -26.61
N LYS A 384 -16.83 8.58 -26.58
CA LYS A 384 -18.04 9.36 -26.24
C LYS A 384 -18.17 9.65 -24.73
N ASN A 385 -17.61 8.78 -23.89
CA ASN A 385 -17.70 8.83 -22.43
C ASN A 385 -16.39 9.30 -21.77
N ASN A 386 -15.70 10.25 -22.38
CA ASN A 386 -14.44 10.82 -21.85
C ASN A 386 -13.36 9.77 -21.49
N GLY A 387 -13.21 8.75 -22.32
CA GLY A 387 -12.23 7.69 -22.12
C GLY A 387 -12.65 6.59 -21.12
N ARG A 388 -13.88 6.63 -20.64
CA ARG A 388 -14.40 5.64 -19.69
C ARG A 388 -14.91 4.42 -20.43
N MET A 389 -14.21 3.29 -20.29
CA MET A 389 -14.67 1.98 -20.78
C MET A 389 -15.53 1.30 -19.70
N GLU A 390 -16.82 1.10 -19.96
CA GLU A 390 -17.65 0.25 -19.12
C GLU A 390 -17.49 -1.21 -19.57
N LEU A 391 -16.64 -1.93 -18.86
CA LEU A 391 -16.42 -3.37 -19.07
C LEU A 391 -17.44 -4.14 -18.25
N THR A 392 -18.57 -4.47 -18.85
CA THR A 392 -19.52 -5.39 -18.21
C THR A 392 -18.99 -6.84 -18.28
N PRO A 393 -19.25 -7.70 -17.28
CA PRO A 393 -18.82 -9.09 -17.30
C PRO A 393 -19.23 -9.85 -18.56
N GLY A 394 -20.47 -9.61 -19.05
CA GLY A 394 -20.98 -10.24 -20.28
C GLY A 394 -20.29 -9.73 -21.57
N LEU A 395 -19.72 -8.53 -21.57
CA LEU A 395 -18.93 -8.00 -22.68
C LEU A 395 -17.53 -8.63 -22.68
N VAL A 396 -16.92 -8.74 -21.51
CA VAL A 396 -15.62 -9.40 -21.32
C VAL A 396 -15.69 -10.87 -21.71
N GLU A 397 -16.76 -11.58 -21.37
CA GLU A 397 -16.98 -12.96 -21.76
C GLU A 397 -17.16 -13.12 -23.28
N LYS A 398 -17.94 -12.22 -23.92
CA LYS A 398 -18.11 -12.21 -25.39
C LYS A 398 -16.81 -11.91 -26.13
N MET A 399 -15.85 -11.23 -25.48
CA MET A 399 -14.53 -10.92 -26.01
C MET A 399 -13.50 -12.05 -25.71
N GLY A 400 -13.94 -13.14 -25.09
CA GLY A 400 -13.10 -14.30 -24.80
C GLY A 400 -12.27 -14.20 -23.53
N GLY A 401 -12.70 -13.37 -22.58
CA GLY A 401 -12.05 -13.13 -21.29
C GLY A 401 -11.18 -11.89 -21.24
N MET A 402 -10.90 -11.44 -20.02
CA MET A 402 -10.10 -10.21 -19.76
C MET A 402 -8.69 -10.28 -20.37
N GLU A 403 -8.09 -11.46 -20.37
CA GLU A 403 -6.72 -11.68 -20.87
C GLU A 403 -6.65 -11.46 -22.38
N LYS A 404 -7.62 -11.98 -23.11
CA LYS A 404 -7.72 -11.83 -24.57
C LYS A 404 -8.10 -10.42 -25.00
N LEU A 405 -8.93 -9.75 -24.21
CA LEU A 405 -9.24 -8.32 -24.37
C LEU A 405 -7.98 -7.46 -24.21
N MET A 406 -7.20 -7.70 -23.18
CA MET A 406 -5.96 -6.96 -22.92
C MET A 406 -4.90 -7.22 -24.00
N GLU A 407 -4.77 -8.47 -24.47
CA GLU A 407 -3.88 -8.83 -25.57
C GLU A 407 -4.26 -8.10 -26.87
N GLU A 408 -5.54 -8.00 -27.18
CA GLU A 408 -6.02 -7.35 -28.40
C GLU A 408 -5.94 -5.83 -28.34
N LEU A 409 -6.18 -5.23 -27.17
CA LEU A 409 -5.91 -3.81 -26.90
C LEU A 409 -4.40 -3.49 -27.06
N GLN A 410 -3.55 -4.40 -26.66
CA GLN A 410 -2.09 -4.27 -26.79
C GLN A 410 -1.61 -4.41 -28.23
N LYS A 411 -2.19 -5.34 -29.02
CA LYS A 411 -1.86 -5.54 -30.46
C LYS A 411 -2.25 -4.33 -31.33
N ARG A 412 -3.30 -3.62 -30.99
CA ARG A 412 -3.78 -2.45 -31.76
C ARG A 412 -3.00 -1.18 -31.48
N GLY A 413 -1.86 -1.27 -30.79
CA GLY A 413 -1.03 -0.08 -30.49
C GLY A 413 -1.80 0.95 -29.67
N GLY A 414 -2.77 0.49 -28.89
CA GLY A 414 -3.45 1.34 -27.93
C GLY A 414 -2.40 1.89 -26.99
N GLN A 415 -1.88 3.07 -27.32
CA GLN A 415 -1.28 3.97 -26.36
C GLN A 415 -2.36 4.26 -25.30
N LEU A 416 -2.56 3.28 -24.41
CA LEU A 416 -3.10 3.59 -23.11
C LEU A 416 -2.07 4.52 -22.49
N ALA A 417 -2.30 5.82 -22.63
CA ALA A 417 -1.53 6.81 -21.92
C ALA A 417 -1.34 6.30 -20.49
N PRO A 418 -0.17 6.45 -19.86
CA PRO A 418 0.11 5.96 -18.51
C PRO A 418 -0.93 6.36 -17.47
N GLY A 419 -1.83 7.27 -17.78
CA GLY A 419 -3.01 7.65 -16.98
C GLY A 419 -4.27 6.81 -17.16
N ALA A 420 -4.35 5.92 -18.17
CA ALA A 420 -5.59 5.17 -18.45
C ALA A 420 -5.79 3.95 -17.51
N MET A 421 -4.75 3.50 -16.81
CA MET A 421 -4.87 2.50 -15.74
C MET A 421 -5.18 3.08 -14.36
N GLY A 422 -5.10 4.41 -14.19
CA GLY A 422 -5.57 5.13 -13.01
C GLY A 422 -6.77 5.98 -13.40
N GLY A 423 -7.95 5.52 -13.10
CA GLY A 423 -9.25 6.13 -13.27
C GLY A 423 -9.35 7.49 -13.95
N GLY A 424 -9.82 7.49 -15.20
CA GLY A 424 -10.32 8.64 -15.92
C GLY A 424 -9.25 9.52 -16.56
N GLY A 425 -9.26 9.59 -17.90
CA GLY A 425 -8.61 10.65 -18.68
C GLY A 425 -9.18 12.01 -18.28
N ASP A 426 -8.69 12.53 -17.16
CA ASP A 426 -9.12 13.79 -16.59
C ASP A 426 -8.29 14.89 -17.26
N GLU A 427 -8.96 15.87 -17.87
CA GLU A 427 -8.36 17.06 -18.47
C GLU A 427 -7.37 17.74 -17.49
N PHE A 428 -7.64 17.61 -16.19
CA PHE A 428 -6.78 18.10 -15.13
C PHE A 428 -5.45 17.33 -15.00
N PHE A 429 -5.45 15.99 -15.13
CA PHE A 429 -4.21 15.20 -15.11
C PHE A 429 -3.35 15.52 -16.34
N ALA A 430 -3.99 15.65 -17.49
CA ALA A 430 -3.33 16.06 -18.73
C ALA A 430 -2.69 17.46 -18.58
N SER A 431 -3.39 18.43 -17.99
CA SER A 431 -2.86 19.78 -17.74
C SER A 431 -1.66 19.77 -16.77
N SER A 432 -1.71 18.92 -15.75
CA SER A 432 -0.60 18.76 -14.79
C SER A 432 0.64 18.14 -15.44
N LEU A 433 0.46 17.16 -16.34
CA LEU A 433 1.57 16.62 -17.15
C LEU A 433 2.08 17.67 -18.14
N GLN A 434 1.19 18.47 -18.76
CA GLN A 434 1.57 19.56 -19.64
C GLN A 434 2.42 20.60 -18.90
N ALA A 435 2.18 20.86 -17.62
CA ALA A 435 3.02 21.74 -16.80
C ALA A 435 4.48 21.26 -16.68
N LEU A 436 4.78 19.98 -16.96
CA LEU A 436 6.14 19.42 -17.00
C LEU A 436 6.86 19.62 -18.34
N GLU A 437 6.18 20.13 -19.36
CA GLU A 437 6.78 20.38 -20.68
C GLU A 437 8.13 21.12 -20.62
N PRO A 438 8.35 22.15 -19.78
CA PRO A 438 9.65 22.81 -19.67
C PRO A 438 10.77 21.90 -19.17
N VAL A 439 10.46 20.83 -18.43
CA VAL A 439 11.43 19.81 -18.00
C VAL A 439 11.78 18.91 -19.20
N MET A 440 10.79 18.49 -19.96
CA MET A 440 10.96 17.65 -21.14
C MET A 440 11.74 18.40 -22.24
N LYS A 441 11.40 19.65 -22.52
CA LYS A 441 12.11 20.50 -23.50
C LYS A 441 13.60 20.70 -23.21
N LYS A 442 14.03 20.57 -21.94
CA LYS A 442 15.45 20.62 -21.56
C LYS A 442 16.22 19.34 -21.92
N ASN A 443 15.50 18.23 -22.08
CA ASN A 443 16.06 16.89 -22.20
C ASN A 443 15.53 16.13 -23.44
N PRO A 444 15.50 16.73 -24.65
CA PRO A 444 14.97 16.03 -25.83
C PRO A 444 15.87 14.88 -26.26
N GLY A 445 15.27 13.73 -26.61
CA GLY A 445 15.96 12.60 -27.20
C GLY A 445 16.98 11.91 -26.27
N VAL A 446 16.75 11.95 -24.95
CA VAL A 446 17.61 11.28 -23.96
C VAL A 446 17.04 9.96 -23.47
N THR A 447 15.80 9.62 -23.87
CA THR A 447 15.14 8.36 -23.56
C THR A 447 14.98 7.53 -24.81
N ALA A 448 15.32 6.25 -24.76
CA ALA A 448 15.22 5.30 -25.86
C ALA A 448 14.27 4.17 -25.50
N LEU A 449 13.69 3.48 -26.51
CA LEU A 449 13.04 2.18 -26.33
C LEU A 449 14.10 1.09 -26.49
N VAL A 450 14.14 0.15 -25.57
CA VAL A 450 15.00 -1.05 -25.64
C VAL A 450 14.10 -2.25 -25.86
N THR A 451 14.35 -2.97 -26.95
CA THR A 451 13.59 -4.17 -27.30
C THR A 451 14.49 -5.39 -27.25
N VAL A 452 13.88 -6.53 -26.94
CA VAL A 452 14.47 -7.87 -26.99
C VAL A 452 13.64 -8.69 -27.95
N ASP A 453 14.26 -9.25 -28.97
CA ASP A 453 13.59 -10.01 -30.04
C ASP A 453 12.37 -9.24 -30.62
N GLY A 454 12.55 -7.94 -30.83
CA GLY A 454 11.53 -7.02 -31.37
C GLY A 454 10.42 -6.61 -30.40
N LYS A 455 10.39 -7.11 -29.15
CA LYS A 455 9.40 -6.75 -28.11
C LYS A 455 9.96 -5.73 -27.14
N LEU A 456 9.15 -4.74 -26.76
CA LEU A 456 9.54 -3.74 -25.74
C LEU A 456 9.86 -4.44 -24.40
N ALA A 457 11.10 -4.33 -23.96
CA ALA A 457 11.60 -4.90 -22.72
C ALA A 457 11.77 -3.81 -21.63
N ALA A 458 12.33 -2.65 -22.01
CA ALA A 458 12.60 -1.55 -21.10
C ALA A 458 12.74 -0.21 -21.84
N LEU A 459 12.81 0.88 -21.10
CA LEU A 459 13.36 2.13 -21.58
C LEU A 459 14.88 2.14 -21.41
N GLY A 460 15.54 3.07 -22.08
CA GLY A 460 16.97 3.33 -21.96
C GLY A 460 17.26 4.81 -21.73
N THR A 461 18.29 5.10 -20.95
CA THR A 461 18.77 6.45 -20.64
C THR A 461 20.06 6.71 -21.41
N VAL A 462 20.08 7.69 -22.32
CA VAL A 462 21.28 8.08 -23.07
C VAL A 462 22.22 8.84 -22.13
N ILE A 463 23.42 8.28 -21.90
CA ILE A 463 24.40 8.84 -20.96
C ILE A 463 25.63 9.45 -21.64
N SER A 464 25.76 9.31 -22.95
CA SER A 464 26.86 9.91 -23.67
C SER A 464 26.55 10.18 -25.16
N ALA A 465 27.22 11.17 -25.73
CA ALA A 465 27.02 11.56 -27.11
C ALA A 465 27.48 10.49 -28.15
N ASN A 466 28.25 9.52 -27.72
CA ASN A 466 28.75 8.43 -28.57
C ASN A 466 27.95 7.12 -28.44
N GLY A 467 26.70 7.18 -27.98
CA GLY A 467 25.78 6.04 -27.99
C GLY A 467 25.89 5.07 -26.82
N ARG A 468 26.33 5.51 -25.65
CA ARG A 468 26.19 4.73 -24.40
C ARG A 468 24.83 4.96 -23.80
N ILE A 469 24.14 3.86 -23.45
CA ILE A 469 22.77 3.85 -22.92
C ILE A 469 22.75 2.97 -21.69
N LEU A 470 22.17 3.46 -20.60
CA LEU A 470 21.81 2.65 -19.43
C LEU A 470 20.38 2.17 -19.56
N THR A 471 20.14 0.90 -19.25
CA THR A 471 18.80 0.30 -19.18
C THR A 471 18.74 -0.70 -18.02
N LYS A 472 17.59 -1.34 -17.83
CA LYS A 472 17.45 -2.45 -16.89
C LYS A 472 18.25 -3.67 -17.34
N ASN A 473 18.67 -4.49 -16.35
CA ASN A 473 19.38 -5.72 -16.63
C ASN A 473 18.44 -6.93 -16.75
N ALA A 474 17.53 -7.13 -15.78
CA ALA A 474 16.76 -8.37 -15.66
C ALA A 474 15.91 -8.66 -16.91
N GLU A 475 15.20 -7.67 -17.44
CA GLU A 475 14.35 -7.83 -18.62
C GLU A 475 15.12 -7.73 -19.97
N THR A 476 16.44 -7.53 -19.94
CA THR A 476 17.30 -7.45 -21.13
C THR A 476 18.44 -8.47 -21.12
N ASP A 477 18.29 -9.58 -20.36
CA ASP A 477 19.37 -10.52 -20.12
C ASP A 477 19.58 -11.51 -21.28
N GLU A 478 18.50 -11.91 -21.94
CA GLU A 478 18.52 -12.89 -23.05
C GLU A 478 17.87 -12.28 -24.30
N GLY A 479 18.35 -12.66 -25.50
CA GLY A 479 17.80 -12.28 -26.80
C GLY A 479 18.57 -11.19 -27.55
N GLU A 480 18.11 -10.88 -28.77
CA GLU A 480 18.67 -9.85 -29.63
C GLU A 480 18.21 -8.46 -29.18
N LEU A 481 19.17 -7.60 -28.82
CA LEU A 481 18.89 -6.27 -28.30
C LEU A 481 18.91 -5.24 -29.45
N THR A 482 17.80 -4.50 -29.57
CA THR A 482 17.76 -3.29 -30.41
C THR A 482 17.32 -2.07 -29.58
N VAL A 483 17.70 -0.89 -30.06
CA VAL A 483 17.41 0.40 -29.44
C VAL A 483 16.79 1.32 -30.46
N LYS A 484 15.55 1.82 -30.17
CA LYS A 484 14.91 2.87 -30.98
C LYS A 484 15.13 4.22 -30.33
N LEU A 485 15.70 5.16 -31.06
CA LEU A 485 16.01 6.51 -30.58
C LEU A 485 15.87 7.54 -31.70
N GLY A 486 15.01 8.55 -31.50
CA GLY A 486 14.81 9.63 -32.46
C GLY A 486 14.25 9.19 -33.82
N GLY A 487 13.50 8.09 -33.86
CA GLY A 487 12.93 7.49 -35.05
C GLY A 487 13.83 6.47 -35.73
N GLU A 488 15.09 6.35 -35.33
CA GLU A 488 16.06 5.39 -35.88
C GLU A 488 16.15 4.15 -34.98
N GLU A 489 16.43 2.98 -35.57
CA GLU A 489 16.64 1.71 -34.91
C GLU A 489 18.10 1.26 -35.03
N TYR A 490 18.69 0.85 -33.92
CA TYR A 490 20.09 0.49 -33.80
C TYR A 490 20.25 -0.90 -33.18
N GLU A 491 21.13 -1.73 -33.70
CA GLU A 491 21.65 -2.91 -32.99
C GLU A 491 22.39 -2.45 -31.73
N ALA A 492 22.12 -3.08 -30.59
CA ALA A 492 22.73 -2.72 -29.33
C ALA A 492 23.64 -3.83 -28.79
N LYS A 493 24.87 -3.44 -28.39
CA LYS A 493 25.85 -4.36 -27.78
C LYS A 493 25.94 -4.09 -26.29
N VAL A 494 25.89 -5.16 -25.49
CA VAL A 494 26.08 -5.04 -24.03
C VAL A 494 27.55 -4.82 -23.75
N LEU A 495 27.90 -3.67 -23.16
CA LEU A 495 29.26 -3.38 -22.71
C LEU A 495 29.52 -3.94 -21.31
N LYS A 496 28.56 -3.82 -20.41
CA LYS A 496 28.69 -4.28 -19.03
C LYS A 496 27.31 -4.46 -18.38
N ARG A 497 27.18 -5.48 -17.53
CA ARG A 497 26.03 -5.72 -16.70
C ARG A 497 26.36 -5.48 -15.23
N PHE A 498 25.39 -4.97 -14.47
CA PHE A 498 25.48 -4.68 -13.05
C PHE A 498 24.28 -5.30 -12.31
N PRO A 499 24.25 -6.63 -12.15
CA PRO A 499 23.06 -7.35 -11.65
C PRO A 499 22.59 -6.90 -10.25
N GLN A 500 23.53 -6.47 -9.39
CA GLN A 500 23.17 -5.99 -8.04
C GLN A 500 22.34 -4.71 -8.09
N ARG A 501 22.51 -3.87 -9.13
CA ARG A 501 21.81 -2.61 -9.36
C ARG A 501 20.70 -2.72 -10.40
N ASP A 502 20.53 -3.92 -10.98
CA ASP A 502 19.62 -4.16 -12.10
C ASP A 502 19.85 -3.20 -13.26
N LEU A 503 21.10 -2.92 -13.60
CA LEU A 503 21.49 -2.05 -14.71
C LEU A 503 22.32 -2.81 -15.74
N ALA A 504 22.12 -2.47 -17.02
CA ALA A 504 22.96 -2.85 -18.14
C ALA A 504 23.44 -1.60 -18.91
N LEU A 505 24.71 -1.58 -19.27
CA LEU A 505 25.30 -0.57 -20.13
C LEU A 505 25.37 -1.08 -21.55
N LEU A 506 24.62 -0.44 -22.43
CA LEU A 506 24.56 -0.75 -23.86
C LEU A 506 25.37 0.25 -24.66
N LYS A 507 25.75 -0.15 -25.88
CA LYS A 507 26.40 0.65 -26.91
C LYS A 507 25.68 0.48 -28.24
N ILE A 508 25.29 1.60 -28.84
CA ILE A 508 24.77 1.70 -30.21
C ILE A 508 25.77 2.48 -31.10
N ASP A 509 25.77 2.23 -32.40
CA ASP A 509 26.61 3.00 -33.34
C ASP A 509 25.92 4.29 -33.78
N ALA A 510 25.83 5.22 -32.82
CA ALA A 510 25.28 6.56 -33.02
C ALA A 510 26.27 7.62 -32.47
N LYS A 511 26.24 8.81 -33.05
CA LYS A 511 27.12 9.94 -32.71
C LYS A 511 26.28 11.20 -32.49
N ASN A 512 26.84 12.16 -31.76
CA ASN A 512 26.23 13.48 -31.48
C ASN A 512 24.89 13.40 -30.77
N LEU A 513 24.66 12.33 -30.01
CA LEU A 513 23.46 12.19 -29.20
C LEU A 513 23.46 13.20 -28.05
N ARG A 514 22.28 13.65 -27.71
CA ARG A 514 22.08 14.34 -26.41
C ARG A 514 22.09 13.31 -25.29
N SER A 515 22.68 13.68 -24.16
CA SER A 515 22.73 12.83 -22.97
C SER A 515 22.16 13.53 -21.76
N VAL A 516 21.70 12.77 -20.80
CA VAL A 516 21.20 13.30 -19.52
C VAL A 516 22.30 14.09 -18.78
N ARG A 517 21.86 15.05 -17.97
CA ARG A 517 22.74 15.79 -17.06
C ARG A 517 22.44 15.34 -15.64
N PHE A 518 23.30 14.53 -15.08
CA PHE A 518 23.15 14.02 -13.74
C PHE A 518 23.25 15.13 -12.68
N GLN A 519 22.44 15.02 -11.62
CA GLN A 519 22.58 15.77 -10.38
C GLN A 519 22.96 14.79 -9.27
N ILE A 520 24.17 14.94 -8.75
CA ILE A 520 24.73 14.07 -7.72
C ILE A 520 24.05 14.34 -6.35
N GLU A 521 23.73 15.63 -6.08
CA GLU A 521 23.03 15.99 -4.86
C GLU A 521 21.60 15.51 -4.90
N GLU A 522 21.21 14.72 -3.90
CA GLU A 522 19.86 14.19 -3.78
C GLU A 522 18.85 15.33 -3.54
N PRO A 523 17.69 15.32 -4.22
CA PRO A 523 16.60 16.24 -3.93
C PRO A 523 16.06 16.08 -2.50
N ALA A 524 15.43 17.11 -1.98
CA ALA A 524 14.76 17.03 -0.69
C ALA A 524 13.58 16.05 -0.74
N LEU A 525 13.28 15.37 0.36
CA LEU A 525 12.10 14.54 0.53
C LEU A 525 10.83 15.32 0.13
N GLY A 526 9.94 14.70 -0.64
CA GLY A 526 8.74 15.34 -1.15
C GLY A 526 8.95 16.19 -2.40
N SER A 527 10.19 16.28 -2.94
CA SER A 527 10.42 16.97 -4.24
C SER A 527 9.63 16.29 -5.35
N ILE A 528 9.01 17.12 -6.20
CA ILE A 528 8.30 16.63 -7.38
C ILE A 528 9.29 16.09 -8.42
N LEU A 529 8.98 14.91 -8.92
CA LEU A 529 9.74 14.17 -9.90
C LEU A 529 8.86 13.80 -11.10
N THR A 530 9.52 13.55 -12.23
CA THR A 530 8.88 13.00 -13.43
C THR A 530 9.82 12.04 -14.15
N ALA A 531 9.25 11.01 -14.76
CA ALA A 531 9.96 10.12 -15.67
C ALA A 531 9.67 10.53 -17.14
N SER A 532 10.63 10.32 -18.03
CA SER A 532 10.50 10.65 -19.46
C SER A 532 10.27 9.40 -20.30
N GLY A 533 9.28 9.45 -21.20
CA GLY A 533 9.10 8.48 -22.27
C GLY A 533 10.01 8.74 -23.47
N ALA A 534 9.94 7.84 -24.46
CA ALA A 534 10.82 7.86 -25.64
C ALA A 534 10.49 9.00 -26.63
N GLU A 535 9.25 9.45 -26.66
CA GLU A 535 8.78 10.59 -27.47
C GLU A 535 8.96 11.94 -26.74
N ASN A 536 9.71 11.93 -25.64
CA ASN A 536 9.97 13.09 -24.80
C ASN A 536 8.72 13.60 -24.04
N GLU A 537 7.77 12.73 -23.77
CA GLU A 537 6.58 12.96 -22.96
C GLU A 537 6.83 12.66 -21.48
N PRO A 538 6.18 13.35 -20.54
CA PRO A 538 6.23 12.97 -19.13
C PRO A 538 5.34 11.73 -18.90
N LEU A 539 5.91 10.67 -18.34
CA LEU A 539 5.21 9.42 -18.02
C LEU A 539 4.39 9.49 -16.73
N GLY A 540 4.57 10.52 -15.93
CA GLY A 540 3.85 10.74 -14.70
C GLY A 540 4.48 11.83 -13.85
N ILE A 541 3.75 12.20 -12.81
CA ILE A 541 4.17 13.10 -11.74
C ILE A 541 4.12 12.36 -10.41
N GLY A 542 5.12 12.51 -9.59
CA GLY A 542 5.20 11.92 -8.25
C GLY A 542 6.25 12.61 -7.40
N LEU A 543 6.54 12.05 -6.25
CA LEU A 543 7.45 12.62 -5.26
C LEU A 543 8.67 11.73 -5.02
N LEU A 544 9.77 12.32 -4.60
CA LEU A 544 10.79 11.59 -3.85
C LEU A 544 10.14 11.11 -2.54
N SER A 545 9.67 9.87 -2.55
CA SER A 545 8.92 9.27 -1.43
C SER A 545 9.83 8.84 -0.28
N VAL A 546 11.01 8.31 -0.61
CA VAL A 546 12.04 7.88 0.35
C VAL A 546 13.41 8.18 -0.24
N PRO A 547 14.29 8.84 0.53
CA PRO A 547 15.67 9.13 0.15
C PRO A 547 16.50 7.86 -0.12
N GLY A 548 17.68 8.06 -0.70
CA GLY A 548 18.65 7.01 -1.01
C GLY A 548 19.02 6.15 0.20
N ARG A 549 18.95 4.85 0.01
CA ARG A 549 19.28 3.88 1.04
C ARG A 549 19.66 2.53 0.45
N ALA A 550 20.49 1.80 1.19
CA ALA A 550 20.71 0.39 0.93
C ALA A 550 19.46 -0.42 1.28
N MET A 551 19.07 -1.32 0.41
CA MET A 551 18.02 -2.30 0.67
C MET A 551 18.65 -3.64 1.00
N SER A 552 18.58 -4.03 2.27
CA SER A 552 18.94 -5.38 2.66
C SER A 552 17.96 -6.38 2.05
N LYS A 553 18.47 -7.49 1.54
CA LYS A 553 17.64 -8.65 1.20
C LYS A 553 17.08 -9.20 2.50
N ILE A 554 15.77 -9.17 2.67
CA ILE A 554 15.12 -9.67 3.89
C ILE A 554 15.26 -11.19 3.94
N GLY A 555 15.75 -11.69 5.07
CA GLY A 555 15.83 -13.12 5.35
C GLY A 555 14.45 -13.74 5.48
N PHE A 556 14.29 -14.92 4.91
CA PHE A 556 13.06 -15.69 4.94
C PHE A 556 13.38 -17.14 5.32
N ILE A 557 12.74 -17.61 6.37
CA ILE A 557 12.97 -18.99 6.85
C ILE A 557 12.15 -20.03 6.08
N GLY A 558 11.00 -19.65 5.54
CA GLY A 558 10.18 -20.53 4.70
C GLY A 558 9.26 -21.44 5.48
N ILE A 559 8.58 -20.94 6.51
CA ILE A 559 7.53 -21.68 7.24
C ILE A 559 6.20 -20.91 7.24
N GLN A 560 5.11 -21.62 7.37
CA GLN A 560 3.84 -21.11 7.86
C GLN A 560 3.76 -21.39 9.35
N ALA A 561 3.87 -20.33 10.15
CA ALA A 561 3.88 -20.42 11.60
C ALA A 561 2.45 -20.41 12.17
N ALA A 562 2.20 -21.24 13.17
CA ALA A 562 0.98 -21.27 13.97
C ALA A 562 1.32 -21.30 15.47
N GLU A 563 0.34 -21.07 16.34
CA GLU A 563 0.52 -21.22 17.78
C GLU A 563 0.78 -22.69 18.13
N GLY A 564 1.81 -22.94 18.91
CA GLY A 564 2.20 -24.26 19.42
C GLY A 564 2.34 -24.24 20.94
N ASP A 565 2.28 -25.42 21.57
CA ASP A 565 2.46 -25.53 23.01
C ASP A 565 3.94 -25.26 23.40
N GLY A 566 4.18 -24.11 24.03
CA GLY A 566 5.51 -23.68 24.44
C GLY A 566 6.40 -23.12 23.32
N GLY A 567 5.85 -22.72 22.17
CA GLY A 567 6.63 -22.17 21.05
C GLY A 567 5.80 -21.97 19.79
N VAL A 568 6.46 -21.99 18.63
CA VAL A 568 5.87 -21.78 17.31
C VAL A 568 5.77 -23.08 16.54
N LEU A 569 4.57 -23.55 16.28
CA LEU A 569 4.29 -24.72 15.45
C LEU A 569 4.58 -24.43 13.98
N ILE A 570 5.34 -25.27 13.31
CA ILE A 570 5.49 -25.29 11.85
C ILE A 570 4.26 -25.97 11.24
N ALA A 571 3.25 -25.19 10.88
CA ALA A 571 2.03 -25.72 10.27
C ALA A 571 2.26 -26.19 8.82
N ARG A 572 3.19 -25.55 8.09
CA ARG A 572 3.58 -25.93 6.73
C ARG A 572 4.98 -25.42 6.41
N LEU A 573 5.72 -26.18 5.62
CA LEU A 573 6.99 -25.78 5.02
C LEU A 573 6.78 -25.21 3.60
N VAL A 574 7.54 -24.17 3.27
CA VAL A 574 7.62 -23.67 1.89
C VAL A 574 8.62 -24.55 1.13
N SER A 575 8.18 -25.20 0.06
CA SER A 575 9.03 -26.06 -0.75
C SER A 575 10.28 -25.31 -1.26
N GLY A 576 11.45 -25.92 -1.06
CA GLY A 576 12.74 -25.30 -1.32
C GLY A 576 13.10 -24.18 -0.35
N GLY A 577 12.34 -23.96 0.73
CA GLY A 577 12.58 -22.97 1.77
C GLY A 577 13.85 -23.23 2.59
N ALA A 578 14.27 -22.23 3.40
CA ALA A 578 15.44 -22.37 4.25
C ALA A 578 15.24 -23.42 5.34
N ALA A 579 14.07 -23.43 5.98
CA ALA A 579 13.71 -24.39 7.03
C ALA A 579 13.73 -25.84 6.53
N GLU A 580 13.10 -26.09 5.38
CA GLU A 580 13.08 -27.44 4.76
C GLU A 580 14.50 -27.90 4.43
N GLN A 581 15.33 -27.04 3.84
CA GLN A 581 16.72 -27.39 3.49
C GLN A 581 17.63 -27.62 4.72
N ALA A 582 17.29 -26.98 5.83
CA ALA A 582 18.00 -27.21 7.09
C ALA A 582 17.54 -28.46 7.83
N GLY A 583 16.44 -29.11 7.42
CA GLY A 583 15.92 -30.33 8.03
C GLY A 583 14.85 -30.11 9.11
N LEU A 584 14.24 -28.94 9.18
CA LEU A 584 12.99 -28.75 9.94
C LEU A 584 11.83 -29.45 9.24
N ASN A 585 10.88 -29.93 10.00
CA ASN A 585 9.70 -30.68 9.53
C ASN A 585 8.41 -29.94 9.89
N GLU A 586 7.33 -30.25 9.17
CA GLU A 586 5.98 -29.89 9.61
C GLU A 586 5.69 -30.57 10.96
N ASN A 587 4.98 -29.89 11.84
CA ASN A 587 4.73 -30.23 13.24
C ASN A 587 5.94 -30.07 14.22
N ASP A 588 7.10 -29.64 13.79
CA ASP A 588 8.12 -29.16 14.74
C ASP A 588 7.62 -27.89 15.47
N ILE A 589 7.96 -27.75 16.75
CA ILE A 589 7.66 -26.56 17.55
C ILE A 589 8.96 -25.80 17.75
N ILE A 590 9.11 -24.62 17.16
CA ILE A 590 10.26 -23.74 17.35
C ILE A 590 10.17 -23.10 18.73
N THR A 591 11.20 -23.28 19.56
CA THR A 591 11.27 -22.79 20.94
C THR A 591 12.28 -21.67 21.15
N SER A 592 13.26 -21.52 20.24
CA SER A 592 14.25 -20.44 20.32
C SER A 592 14.83 -20.08 18.94
N LEU A 593 15.31 -18.83 18.83
CA LEU A 593 16.08 -18.33 17.69
C LEU A 593 17.34 -17.64 18.23
N ASP A 594 18.55 -18.12 17.87
CA ASP A 594 19.85 -17.63 18.37
C ASP A 594 19.91 -17.54 19.90
N ASN A 595 19.36 -18.51 20.62
CA ASN A 595 19.18 -18.60 22.07
C ASN A 595 18.15 -17.61 22.66
N GLU A 596 17.48 -16.83 21.86
CA GLU A 596 16.35 -16.01 22.28
C GLU A 596 15.08 -16.85 22.27
N LYS A 597 14.37 -16.92 23.40
CA LYS A 597 13.16 -17.71 23.54
C LYS A 597 12.08 -17.21 22.61
N VAL A 598 11.35 -18.13 22.00
CA VAL A 598 10.24 -17.86 21.11
C VAL A 598 8.97 -18.48 21.67
N ASP A 599 8.03 -17.67 22.08
CA ASP A 599 6.79 -18.13 22.73
C ASP A 599 5.58 -18.14 21.76
N ASP A 600 5.65 -17.38 20.66
CA ASP A 600 4.53 -17.20 19.72
C ASP A 600 5.01 -16.82 18.29
N PRO A 601 4.14 -17.00 17.25
CA PRO A 601 4.51 -16.74 15.85
C PRO A 601 4.91 -15.28 15.56
N ILE A 602 4.57 -14.36 16.43
CA ILE A 602 4.76 -12.93 16.19
C ILE A 602 6.12 -12.49 16.70
N SER A 603 6.49 -12.92 17.92
CA SER A 603 7.85 -12.76 18.46
C SER A 603 8.86 -13.37 17.51
N PHE A 604 8.58 -14.60 17.03
CA PHE A 604 9.39 -15.27 16.01
C PHE A 604 9.48 -14.47 14.70
N GLY A 605 8.35 -14.03 14.17
CA GLY A 605 8.29 -13.20 12.95
C GLY A 605 9.01 -11.86 13.11
N GLY A 606 9.03 -11.29 14.32
CA GLY A 606 9.80 -10.09 14.68
C GLY A 606 11.30 -10.32 14.58
N LEU A 607 11.78 -11.42 15.17
CA LEU A 607 13.20 -11.81 15.16
C LEU A 607 13.70 -12.09 13.73
N ILE A 608 12.91 -12.80 12.91
CA ILE A 608 13.26 -13.08 11.50
C ILE A 608 13.26 -11.82 10.62
N ARG A 609 12.33 -10.87 10.83
CA ARG A 609 12.26 -9.63 10.02
C ARG A 609 13.50 -8.76 10.13
N GLY A 610 14.25 -8.85 11.24
CA GLY A 610 15.50 -8.12 11.41
C GLY A 610 16.71 -8.75 10.71
N ARG A 611 16.57 -9.97 10.17
CA ARG A 611 17.68 -10.76 9.60
C ARG A 611 17.80 -10.57 8.09
N LYS A 612 19.00 -10.79 7.56
CA LYS A 612 19.32 -10.69 6.13
C LYS A 612 19.28 -12.06 5.45
N ALA A 613 18.96 -12.09 4.19
CA ALA A 613 19.17 -13.28 3.37
C ALA A 613 20.66 -13.66 3.34
N GLY A 614 20.95 -14.96 3.49
CA GLY A 614 22.31 -15.49 3.63
C GLY A 614 22.83 -15.49 5.07
N GLU A 615 22.12 -14.92 6.04
CA GLU A 615 22.46 -14.98 7.46
C GLU A 615 22.13 -16.38 8.01
N GLU A 616 23.04 -16.97 8.77
CA GLU A 616 22.83 -18.21 9.47
C GLU A 616 22.25 -17.91 10.85
N VAL A 617 21.12 -18.52 11.18
CA VAL A 617 20.46 -18.45 12.48
C VAL A 617 20.37 -19.82 13.11
N ARG A 618 20.46 -19.92 14.43
CA ARG A 618 20.26 -21.16 15.19
C ARG A 618 18.81 -21.25 15.62
N VAL A 619 18.16 -22.35 15.26
CA VAL A 619 16.75 -22.61 15.59
C VAL A 619 16.69 -23.77 16.53
N GLY A 620 16.30 -23.52 17.79
CA GLY A 620 15.92 -24.55 18.74
C GLY A 620 14.49 -24.98 18.52
N TYR A 621 14.24 -26.30 18.53
CA TYR A 621 12.91 -26.84 18.26
C TYR A 621 12.63 -28.10 19.10
N LEU A 622 11.35 -28.46 19.19
CA LEU A 622 10.88 -29.75 19.71
C LEU A 622 10.30 -30.56 18.55
N ARG A 623 10.72 -31.81 18.40
CA ARG A 623 10.18 -32.80 17.48
C ARG A 623 9.68 -34.01 18.27
N GLU A 624 8.36 -34.26 18.22
CA GLU A 624 7.74 -35.32 19.03
C GLU A 624 8.07 -35.23 20.54
N GLY A 625 8.31 -34.00 21.05
CA GLY A 625 8.68 -33.72 22.43
C GLY A 625 10.19 -33.74 22.73
N GLU A 626 11.02 -34.20 21.81
CA GLU A 626 12.47 -34.23 21.96
C GLU A 626 13.11 -32.91 21.48
N PRO A 627 13.98 -32.27 22.26
CA PRO A 627 14.65 -31.03 21.90
C PRO A 627 15.74 -31.24 20.84
N GLY A 628 15.78 -30.34 19.86
CA GLY A 628 16.84 -30.29 18.85
C GLY A 628 17.25 -28.86 18.54
N GLU A 629 18.41 -28.69 17.90
CA GLU A 629 18.91 -27.42 17.39
C GLU A 629 19.44 -27.61 15.97
N LEU A 630 19.10 -26.70 15.07
CA LEU A 630 19.57 -26.67 13.68
C LEU A 630 20.05 -25.27 13.31
N LYS A 631 21.04 -25.24 12.40
CA LYS A 631 21.48 -24.01 11.74
C LYS A 631 20.71 -23.83 10.44
N VAL A 632 20.06 -22.70 10.30
CA VAL A 632 19.25 -22.37 9.14
C VAL A 632 19.85 -21.16 8.45
N THR A 633 20.30 -21.31 7.20
CA THR A 633 20.72 -20.18 6.37
C THR A 633 19.49 -19.56 5.72
N LEU A 634 19.13 -18.34 6.12
CA LEU A 634 17.95 -17.65 5.63
C LEU A 634 18.07 -17.39 4.13
N LYS A 635 16.98 -17.66 3.38
CA LYS A 635 16.88 -17.35 1.97
C LYS A 635 16.31 -15.95 1.72
N GLU A 636 16.48 -15.42 0.52
CA GLU A 636 15.79 -14.20 0.10
C GLU A 636 14.30 -14.47 -0.06
N ARG A 637 13.46 -13.64 0.56
CA ARG A 637 12.01 -13.70 0.34
C ARG A 637 11.69 -13.20 -1.07
N LYS A 638 11.38 -14.07 -1.97
CA LYS A 638 10.85 -13.72 -3.28
C LYS A 638 9.36 -13.35 -3.12
N ILE A 639 9.08 -12.04 -3.02
CA ILE A 639 7.69 -11.53 -2.92
C ILE A 639 6.85 -11.95 -4.13
N ARG A 640 7.49 -12.20 -5.27
CA ARG A 640 6.88 -12.56 -6.54
C ARG A 640 6.06 -13.86 -6.48
N ASP A 641 6.57 -14.87 -5.78
CA ASP A 641 5.97 -16.22 -5.83
C ASP A 641 4.63 -16.29 -5.05
N SER A 642 4.50 -15.51 -3.97
CA SER A 642 3.26 -15.47 -3.16
C SER A 642 2.18 -14.51 -3.68
N VAL A 643 2.55 -13.54 -4.50
CA VAL A 643 1.67 -12.47 -5.01
C VAL A 643 1.17 -12.76 -6.43
N GLN A 644 1.94 -13.51 -7.21
CA GLN A 644 1.57 -13.82 -8.60
C GLN A 644 0.43 -14.82 -8.72
N ASP A 645 0.16 -15.61 -7.69
CA ASP A 645 -0.89 -16.65 -7.72
C ASP A 645 -2.27 -16.14 -7.30
N ASP A 646 -2.36 -14.95 -6.65
CA ASP A 646 -3.64 -14.33 -6.30
C ASP A 646 -4.04 -13.29 -7.37
N PRO A 647 -5.11 -13.53 -8.15
CA PRO A 647 -5.61 -12.59 -9.16
C PRO A 647 -5.98 -11.20 -8.59
N ARG A 648 -6.41 -11.14 -7.32
CA ARG A 648 -6.78 -9.89 -6.64
C ARG A 648 -5.54 -9.05 -6.35
N MET A 649 -4.44 -9.70 -5.97
CA MET A 649 -3.16 -9.05 -5.74
C MET A 649 -2.55 -8.56 -7.05
N LYS A 650 -2.67 -9.31 -8.14
CA LYS A 650 -2.26 -8.85 -9.49
C LYS A 650 -2.98 -7.57 -9.90
N LEU A 651 -4.29 -7.51 -9.68
CA LEU A 651 -5.10 -6.33 -10.02
C LEU A 651 -4.72 -5.13 -9.14
N SER A 652 -4.48 -5.33 -7.86
CA SER A 652 -4.14 -4.28 -6.89
C SER A 652 -2.70 -3.75 -7.04
N LEU A 653 -1.73 -4.60 -7.37
CA LEU A 653 -0.31 -4.25 -7.44
C LEU A 653 0.14 -3.87 -8.85
N GLY A 654 -0.57 -4.32 -9.90
CA GLY A 654 -0.12 -4.29 -11.27
C GLY A 654 1.03 -5.28 -11.52
N ARG A 655 1.60 -5.24 -12.74
CA ARG A 655 2.81 -6.02 -13.05
C ARG A 655 4.00 -5.49 -12.26
N LEU A 656 4.72 -6.39 -11.61
CA LEU A 656 5.95 -6.08 -10.88
C LEU A 656 7.17 -6.44 -11.73
N SER A 657 8.27 -5.71 -11.51
CA SER A 657 9.57 -6.02 -12.11
C SER A 657 10.10 -7.35 -11.59
N GLU A 658 11.00 -7.98 -12.33
CA GLU A 658 11.63 -9.23 -11.90
C GLU A 658 12.44 -9.06 -10.62
N LYS A 659 13.19 -7.98 -10.53
CA LYS A 659 13.93 -7.60 -9.32
C LYS A 659 13.21 -6.48 -8.59
N THR A 660 12.78 -6.74 -7.35
CA THR A 660 12.04 -5.80 -6.50
C THR A 660 12.75 -5.40 -5.21
N GLY A 661 14.01 -5.85 -5.01
CA GLY A 661 14.76 -5.57 -3.79
C GLY A 661 16.25 -5.94 -3.87
N GLY A 662 16.95 -5.78 -2.74
CA GLY A 662 18.38 -6.12 -2.65
C GLY A 662 19.31 -5.17 -3.41
N TYR A 663 18.92 -3.91 -3.50
CA TYR A 663 19.74 -2.86 -4.11
C TYR A 663 20.76 -2.30 -3.11
N PRO A 664 22.03 -2.08 -3.52
CA PRO A 664 23.05 -1.51 -2.63
C PRO A 664 22.75 -0.04 -2.27
N ASP A 665 22.16 0.71 -3.20
CA ASP A 665 21.60 2.04 -2.96
C ASP A 665 20.43 2.29 -3.93
N VAL A 666 19.35 2.89 -3.44
CA VAL A 666 18.15 3.14 -4.23
C VAL A 666 17.30 4.26 -3.62
N ILE A 667 16.82 5.17 -4.46
CA ILE A 667 15.75 6.10 -4.12
C ILE A 667 14.39 5.50 -4.47
N GLN A 668 13.36 5.91 -3.74
CA GLN A 668 11.98 5.49 -4.01
C GLN A 668 11.11 6.69 -4.38
N HIS A 669 10.30 6.52 -5.41
CA HIS A 669 9.24 7.47 -5.78
C HIS A 669 7.92 6.74 -6.02
N ASP A 670 6.82 7.51 -6.09
CA ASP A 670 5.46 6.98 -6.22
C ASP A 670 4.87 7.06 -7.63
N ILE A 671 5.66 7.47 -8.65
CA ILE A 671 5.22 7.40 -10.05
C ILE A 671 4.97 5.93 -10.41
N PRO A 672 3.75 5.55 -10.85
CA PRO A 672 3.38 4.15 -11.08
C PRO A 672 3.86 3.63 -12.44
N LEU A 673 5.18 3.50 -12.63
CA LEU A 673 5.75 3.01 -13.88
C LEU A 673 5.58 1.49 -14.01
N PRO A 674 5.00 0.96 -15.09
CA PRO A 674 5.06 -0.47 -15.37
C PRO A 674 6.50 -0.92 -15.67
N PRO A 675 6.84 -2.23 -15.51
CA PRO A 675 8.20 -2.72 -15.65
C PRO A 675 8.89 -2.34 -16.95
N GLU A 676 8.18 -2.39 -18.07
CA GLU A 676 8.66 -2.05 -19.41
C GLU A 676 8.95 -0.55 -19.63
N LEU A 677 8.45 0.31 -18.76
CA LEU A 677 8.76 1.75 -18.74
C LEU A 677 9.82 2.13 -17.70
N CYS A 678 10.41 1.15 -17.01
CA CYS A 678 11.64 1.34 -16.24
C CYS A 678 12.85 1.25 -17.18
N GLY A 679 14.03 1.72 -16.74
CA GLY A 679 15.25 1.90 -17.54
C GLY A 679 15.44 3.34 -18.02
N GLY A 680 14.39 4.13 -18.05
CA GLY A 680 14.40 5.55 -18.41
C GLY A 680 14.85 6.48 -17.28
N PRO A 681 15.17 7.74 -17.60
CA PRO A 681 15.66 8.74 -16.66
C PRO A 681 14.54 9.26 -15.74
N LEU A 682 14.92 9.58 -14.50
CA LEU A 682 14.09 10.25 -13.52
C LEU A 682 14.58 11.69 -13.35
N PHE A 683 13.71 12.68 -13.57
CA PHE A 683 14.05 14.10 -13.53
C PHE A 683 13.39 14.85 -12.36
N ASN A 684 14.12 15.83 -11.84
CA ASN A 684 13.54 16.88 -11.01
C ASN A 684 13.03 18.06 -11.87
N LEU A 685 12.35 19.03 -11.24
CA LEU A 685 11.81 20.21 -11.94
C LEU A 685 12.87 21.14 -12.56
N LYS A 686 14.16 20.99 -12.19
CA LYS A 686 15.26 21.71 -12.86
C LYS A 686 15.65 21.07 -14.18
N GLY A 687 15.12 19.89 -14.53
CA GLY A 687 15.47 19.10 -15.70
C GLY A 687 16.80 18.36 -15.53
N ARG A 688 17.22 18.09 -14.28
CA ARG A 688 18.40 17.29 -13.96
C ARG A 688 17.98 15.86 -13.72
N CYS A 689 18.73 14.91 -14.27
CA CYS A 689 18.55 13.49 -14.02
C CYS A 689 19.08 13.15 -12.61
N ILE A 690 18.19 12.70 -11.74
CA ILE A 690 18.51 12.31 -10.35
C ILE A 690 18.72 10.81 -10.20
N GLY A 691 18.40 10.03 -11.23
CA GLY A 691 18.57 8.58 -11.25
C GLY A 691 18.00 7.93 -12.49
N VAL A 692 18.13 6.61 -12.55
CA VAL A 692 17.55 5.75 -13.60
C VAL A 692 16.59 4.78 -12.97
N ASN A 693 15.34 4.77 -13.44
CA ASN A 693 14.29 3.89 -12.95
C ASN A 693 14.65 2.42 -13.23
N VAL A 694 14.54 1.56 -12.22
CA VAL A 694 14.93 0.14 -12.38
C VAL A 694 13.82 -0.83 -12.03
N SER A 695 12.86 -0.46 -11.17
CA SER A 695 11.93 -1.45 -10.66
C SER A 695 10.57 -0.88 -10.27
N ARG A 696 9.52 -1.49 -10.76
CA ARG A 696 8.19 -1.44 -10.15
C ARG A 696 8.13 -2.51 -9.06
N ALA A 697 8.17 -2.10 -7.80
CA ALA A 697 8.30 -3.00 -6.66
C ALA A 697 7.02 -3.13 -5.81
N GLY A 698 5.93 -2.51 -6.21
CA GLY A 698 4.65 -2.57 -5.51
C GLY A 698 3.67 -1.47 -5.92
N ARG A 699 2.52 -1.45 -5.28
CA ARG A 699 1.45 -0.48 -5.54
C ARG A 699 1.94 0.98 -5.48
N THR A 700 2.80 1.29 -4.52
CA THR A 700 3.28 2.65 -4.23
C THR A 700 4.79 2.82 -4.38
N LYS A 701 5.47 1.85 -5.01
CA LYS A 701 6.94 1.78 -4.96
C LYS A 701 7.50 1.59 -6.36
N THR A 702 8.12 2.63 -6.87
CA THR A 702 9.04 2.55 -8.00
C THR A 702 10.43 2.94 -7.52
N TYR A 703 11.43 2.15 -7.87
CA TYR A 703 12.82 2.37 -7.48
C TYR A 703 13.65 2.89 -8.63
N ALA A 704 14.57 3.81 -8.30
CA ALA A 704 15.57 4.30 -9.25
C ALA A 704 16.97 4.24 -8.59
N ILE A 705 17.97 3.86 -9.37
CA ILE A 705 19.37 3.97 -8.94
C ILE A 705 19.75 5.43 -8.97
N PRO A 706 20.25 6.01 -7.88
CA PRO A 706 20.55 7.43 -7.78
C PRO A 706 21.73 7.84 -8.67
N ALA A 707 21.76 9.11 -9.05
CA ALA A 707 22.73 9.65 -10.02
C ALA A 707 24.17 9.56 -9.53
N ASP A 708 24.43 9.76 -8.24
CA ASP A 708 25.76 9.65 -7.64
C ASP A 708 26.32 8.22 -7.75
N GLU A 709 25.48 7.22 -7.46
CA GLU A 709 25.82 5.81 -7.62
C GLU A 709 26.13 5.44 -9.09
N ILE A 710 25.33 5.97 -10.05
CA ILE A 710 25.57 5.77 -11.48
C ILE A 710 26.89 6.39 -11.93
N VAL A 711 27.18 7.61 -11.49
CA VAL A 711 28.40 8.34 -11.81
C VAL A 711 29.63 7.61 -11.27
N GLU A 712 29.57 7.09 -10.05
CA GLU A 712 30.62 6.26 -9.47
C GLU A 712 30.83 4.95 -10.25
N LEU A 713 29.71 4.22 -10.52
CA LEU A 713 29.70 2.96 -11.23
C LEU A 713 30.33 3.03 -12.62
N LEU A 714 30.20 4.17 -13.30
CA LEU A 714 30.72 4.42 -14.64
C LEU A 714 32.11 5.05 -14.65
N ASN A 715 32.77 5.21 -13.49
CA ASN A 715 34.05 5.94 -13.33
C ASN A 715 34.02 7.35 -13.98
N MET A 716 32.86 7.98 -14.01
CA MET A 716 32.71 9.36 -14.40
C MET A 716 33.26 10.17 -13.22
N LYS A 717 34.50 10.78 -13.36
CA LYS A 717 35.21 11.49 -12.28
C LYS A 717 34.26 12.30 -11.39
N ALA A 718 33.82 11.71 -10.31
CA ALA A 718 33.12 12.36 -9.22
C ALA A 718 34.07 12.45 -8.03
N ALA A 719 34.00 13.55 -7.29
CA ALA A 719 34.65 13.64 -5.99
C ALA A 719 34.13 12.53 -5.06
N PRO A 720 34.98 11.93 -4.19
CA PRO A 720 34.53 10.92 -3.27
C PRO A 720 33.37 11.45 -2.44
N LYS A 721 32.31 10.67 -2.34
CA LYS A 721 31.15 10.92 -1.50
C LYS A 721 31.68 11.20 -0.08
N PRO A 722 31.31 12.30 0.59
CA PRO A 722 31.56 12.39 2.02
C PRO A 722 30.82 11.18 2.63
N GLU A 723 31.55 10.31 3.30
CA GLU A 723 30.93 9.19 4.02
C GLU A 723 29.73 9.72 4.79
N SER A 724 28.54 9.32 4.41
CA SER A 724 27.34 9.61 5.18
C SER A 724 27.58 8.90 6.51
N LYS A 725 28.04 9.63 7.48
CA LYS A 725 28.02 9.25 8.88
C LYS A 725 26.56 9.25 9.31
N VAL A 726 25.77 8.35 8.77
CA VAL A 726 24.71 7.73 9.55
C VAL A 726 25.51 7.02 10.63
N ALA A 727 25.67 7.68 11.75
CA ALA A 727 26.17 7.06 12.94
C ALA A 727 25.15 5.97 13.29
N VAL A 728 25.37 4.77 12.76
CA VAL A 728 24.94 3.56 13.45
C VAL A 728 25.58 3.73 14.81
N LYS A 729 24.80 4.14 15.81
CA LYS A 729 25.26 4.17 17.20
C LYS A 729 25.78 2.77 17.44
N ARG A 730 27.10 2.66 17.44
CA ARG A 730 27.80 1.44 17.76
C ARG A 730 27.16 0.91 19.04
N ALA A 731 26.74 -0.34 19.06
CA ALA A 731 26.24 -0.94 20.27
C ALA A 731 27.23 -0.59 21.41
N PRO A 732 26.74 -0.05 22.53
CA PRO A 732 27.60 0.44 23.58
C PRO A 732 28.55 -0.67 24.01
N SER A 733 29.82 -0.38 24.16
CA SER A 733 30.81 -1.33 24.61
C SER A 733 30.42 -1.86 26.00
N LYS A 734 30.86 -3.06 26.34
CA LYS A 734 30.60 -3.66 27.68
C LYS A 734 30.94 -2.70 28.84
N LYS A 735 31.91 -1.79 28.63
CA LYS A 735 32.30 -0.74 29.58
C LYS A 735 31.24 0.38 29.65
N GLU A 736 30.78 0.87 28.51
CA GLU A 736 29.74 1.93 28.44
C GLU A 736 28.40 1.41 28.96
N THR A 737 28.04 0.16 28.69
CA THR A 737 26.85 -0.49 29.26
C THR A 737 26.96 -0.62 30.78
N LEU A 738 28.15 -0.95 31.30
CA LEU A 738 28.38 -1.06 32.74
C LEU A 738 28.32 0.31 33.43
N GLU A 739 28.83 1.36 32.80
CA GLU A 739 28.73 2.76 33.30
C GLU A 739 27.32 3.25 33.29
N ALA A 740 26.52 2.97 32.23
CA ALA A 740 25.09 3.28 32.17
C ALA A 740 24.31 2.56 33.27
N ILE A 741 24.57 1.27 33.50
CA ILE A 741 23.94 0.51 34.60
C ILE A 741 24.29 1.11 35.97
N LYS A 742 25.55 1.55 36.18
CA LYS A 742 25.94 2.25 37.43
C LYS A 742 25.17 3.57 37.60
N ALA A 743 25.07 4.37 36.56
CA ALA A 743 24.34 5.63 36.60
C ALA A 743 22.83 5.42 36.90
N ILE A 744 22.22 4.40 36.32
CA ILE A 744 20.84 4.02 36.63
C ILE A 744 20.66 3.59 38.07
N ARG A 745 21.57 2.78 38.63
CA ARG A 745 21.54 2.39 40.03
C ARG A 745 21.67 3.58 41.00
N GLU A 746 22.50 4.55 40.65
CA GLU A 746 22.67 5.77 41.44
C GLU A 746 21.39 6.62 41.40
N SER A 747 20.76 6.77 40.25
CA SER A 747 19.47 7.45 40.11
C SER A 747 18.35 6.74 40.88
N MET A 748 18.32 5.41 40.86
CA MET A 748 17.34 4.63 41.67
C MET A 748 17.51 4.89 43.16
N LYS A 749 18.75 4.92 43.69
CA LYS A 749 18.99 5.27 45.10
C LYS A 749 18.51 6.66 45.46
N GLN A 750 18.69 7.63 44.55
CA GLN A 750 18.20 9.01 44.76
C GLN A 750 16.66 9.06 44.78
N ILE A 751 15.98 8.26 43.96
CA ILE A 751 14.52 8.14 43.95
C ILE A 751 14.04 7.49 45.24
N GLU A 752 14.67 6.41 45.70
CA GLU A 752 14.38 5.73 46.97
C GLU A 752 14.50 6.69 48.16
N SER A 753 15.60 7.45 48.23
CA SER A 753 15.82 8.46 49.30
C SER A 753 14.78 9.59 49.26
N ARG A 754 14.31 10.03 48.05
CA ARG A 754 13.26 10.99 47.94
C ARG A 754 11.90 10.44 48.34
N LEU A 755 11.60 9.17 48.04
CA LEU A 755 10.40 8.50 48.47
C LEU A 755 10.36 8.37 49.99
N GLU A 756 11.47 7.99 50.64
CA GLU A 756 11.58 7.95 52.12
C GLU A 756 11.32 9.35 52.73
N GLN A 757 11.89 10.41 52.16
CA GLN A 757 11.64 11.80 52.61
C GLN A 757 10.19 12.22 52.45
N LEU A 758 9.51 11.81 51.37
CA LEU A 758 8.08 12.06 51.15
C LEU A 758 7.21 11.27 52.11
N GLU A 759 7.55 10.01 52.38
CA GLU A 759 6.86 9.20 53.41
C GLU A 759 6.99 9.78 54.81
N GLU A 760 8.18 10.31 55.18
CA GLU A 760 8.40 11.00 56.44
C GLU A 760 7.60 12.33 56.51
N SER A 761 7.46 13.04 55.40
CA SER A 761 6.68 14.27 55.34
C SER A 761 5.14 14.07 55.40
N LEU A 762 4.70 12.85 55.10
CA LEU A 762 3.27 12.46 55.14
C LEU A 762 2.86 11.81 56.47
N ARG A 763 3.83 11.48 57.34
CA ARG A 763 3.61 11.08 58.75
C ARG A 763 3.63 12.29 59.67
#